data_32c5e601c33ba70925e362690b87e85d
#
_entry.id   32c5e601c33ba70925e362690b87e85d
#
_cell.length_a   1.000
_cell.length_b   1.000
_cell.length_c   1.000
_cell.angle_alpha   90.00
_cell.angle_beta   90.00
_cell.angle_gamma   90.00
#
_symmetry.space_group_name_H-M   'P 1'
#
loop_
_entity.id
_entity.type
_entity.pdbx_description
1 polymer ?
#
loop_
_entity_poly.entity_id
_entity_poly.type
_entity_poly.pdbx_seq_one_letter_code
_entity_poly.pdbx_strand_id
1 'polypeptide(L)'
;MNNQSLHWTDKIAIGIQKWQEKNNIKNLHVDDMKTPSGRVHTGSLRGVILHDLIAKTLTEKTNEKVSSTYVFNDMDPMNNLPGYLNKEDYDVHMGKPLYKIPTPELNKSGIDFKNASKAEVEEFKNAKSFGEFYAIDFIHAFRKLGCDQKIIWSHELYESGKMDEQIKTALNKVESIKKIYKEIADYDLPNNWYPFQVICEKCGKVGTTLTTSWDGKKVTYECQLDKVKWAKGCGYKGEISPFGGTGKLLWKVDWPAHWKTMGVTIEGAGKDHNSASGSRDMADAQLKKVFDYPLLFNIPYEWILIRGAKMSSSKGVGTSAREFVNLFPPQVGRFLFASKNYNQVIDFDPQGETIPDLYDEYNQAARIFWDQEKGDKRMGRAFELSQIGKIPKSEFLPRFRDVALWMQYPELNLVSEFEKIKGSSLTDIEKNTLEITKKYAQIWIDRYSPNEFQLTASESTPIESVTLNTDQLSYLEEAIKLVNSREWPDPQNLQQELFNLSKKGIGAKQAFQSIYLAFLGKTYGPRAAWFLLNTNKKILNSRISDIEKLKKSKEKEDFLFDIFDQPEIFSIDKNFEEKYPSATIGIAIMDGVNIEKINKELEKEKESLINNVKDLTPKEVQDNKEINSYRKMYEEMGIDWNKRKSSPAALLIRASQGKGIANINTCVDAYNLVVMKNRISAGAFDFDQFEFPTILKEAKGGENIKVIGENDPIELKKGEVCYFDQNGPYNMDYNFRDAKRTSVTKDTKKLLINVEGINSISREQVEKSLKEVIDIIQKYCGGEVITAGIVKAKK
;
A
#
# COMPACT_ATOMS: atom_id res chain seq x y z
N MET A 1 -20.35 36.33 13.75
CA MET A 1 -20.34 34.85 13.75
C MET A 1 -18.97 34.39 14.24
N ASN A 2 -18.96 33.52 15.23
CA ASN A 2 -17.71 33.07 15.86
C ASN A 2 -16.88 32.27 14.83
N ASN A 3 -15.67 32.69 14.52
CA ASN A 3 -14.82 32.13 13.47
C ASN A 3 -14.50 30.64 13.64
N GLN A 4 -14.78 30.07 14.82
CA GLN A 4 -14.56 28.64 15.11
C GLN A 4 -15.60 27.69 14.46
N SER A 5 -16.78 28.20 14.09
CA SER A 5 -17.89 27.39 13.54
C SER A 5 -17.91 27.28 12.01
N LEU A 6 -17.00 27.98 11.30
CA LEU A 6 -16.97 27.98 9.84
C LEU A 6 -16.20 26.77 9.28
N HIS A 7 -16.67 26.26 8.13
CA HIS A 7 -15.95 25.26 7.37
C HIS A 7 -14.57 25.79 6.90
N TRP A 8 -13.60 24.90 6.69
CA TRP A 8 -12.22 25.32 6.35
C TRP A 8 -12.15 26.11 5.03
N THR A 9 -12.94 25.77 4.00
CA THR A 9 -12.98 26.51 2.73
C THR A 9 -13.49 27.92 2.92
N ASP A 10 -14.53 28.11 3.76
CA ASP A 10 -15.07 29.41 4.09
C ASP A 10 -14.06 30.30 4.83
N LYS A 11 -13.29 29.71 5.75
CA LYS A 11 -12.19 30.41 6.45
C LYS A 11 -11.11 30.87 5.49
N ILE A 12 -10.70 29.98 4.57
CA ILE A 12 -9.70 30.31 3.55
C ILE A 12 -10.23 31.41 2.63
N ALA A 13 -11.46 31.28 2.15
CA ALA A 13 -12.06 32.32 1.28
C ALA A 13 -12.11 33.69 1.94
N ILE A 14 -12.50 33.79 3.22
CA ILE A 14 -12.44 35.06 3.98
C ILE A 14 -10.99 35.55 4.11
N GLY A 15 -10.04 34.63 4.33
CA GLY A 15 -8.61 34.99 4.37
C GLY A 15 -8.10 35.55 3.05
N ILE A 16 -8.50 34.95 1.93
CA ILE A 16 -8.16 35.40 0.59
C ILE A 16 -8.77 36.78 0.29
N GLN A 17 -10.02 37.03 0.63
CA GLN A 17 -10.66 38.33 0.44
C GLN A 17 -9.90 39.45 1.19
N LYS A 18 -9.56 39.24 2.48
CA LYS A 18 -8.74 40.18 3.24
C LYS A 18 -7.35 40.40 2.65
N TRP A 19 -6.73 39.33 2.16
CA TRP A 19 -5.43 39.40 1.50
C TRP A 19 -5.54 40.13 0.16
N GLN A 20 -6.60 39.89 -0.61
CA GLN A 20 -6.90 40.56 -1.87
C GLN A 20 -7.02 42.10 -1.69
N GLU A 21 -7.82 42.54 -0.69
CA GLU A 21 -7.99 43.95 -0.33
C GLU A 21 -6.66 44.57 0.08
N LYS A 22 -5.93 43.90 1.01
CA LYS A 22 -4.64 44.40 1.52
C LYS A 22 -3.59 44.59 0.43
N ASN A 23 -3.57 43.72 -0.56
CA ASN A 23 -2.54 43.72 -1.64
C ASN A 23 -3.06 44.32 -2.95
N ASN A 24 -4.28 44.87 -2.96
CA ASN A 24 -4.90 45.53 -4.14
C ASN A 24 -4.94 44.58 -5.38
N ILE A 25 -5.27 43.30 -5.17
CA ILE A 25 -5.34 42.31 -6.25
C ILE A 25 -6.68 42.45 -6.97
N LYS A 26 -6.64 42.70 -8.29
CA LYS A 26 -7.86 42.94 -9.09
C LYS A 26 -8.63 41.64 -9.42
N ASN A 27 -7.94 40.58 -9.78
CA ASN A 27 -8.54 39.34 -10.23
C ASN A 27 -8.05 38.17 -9.40
N LEU A 28 -8.95 37.26 -9.03
CA LEU A 28 -8.60 36.01 -8.37
C LEU A 28 -8.43 34.91 -9.41
N HIS A 29 -7.27 34.27 -9.39
CA HIS A 29 -6.94 33.15 -10.26
C HIS A 29 -6.31 32.04 -9.42
N VAL A 30 -7.03 30.92 -9.31
CA VAL A 30 -6.60 29.70 -8.61
C VAL A 30 -5.98 28.75 -9.62
N ASP A 31 -4.78 28.27 -9.34
CA ASP A 31 -4.06 27.33 -10.21
C ASP A 31 -3.50 26.14 -9.43
N ASP A 32 -3.25 25.05 -10.13
CA ASP A 32 -2.54 23.85 -9.66
C ASP A 32 -1.84 23.21 -10.86
N MET A 33 -0.81 22.40 -10.62
CA MET A 33 -0.05 21.81 -11.71
C MET A 33 0.47 20.40 -11.44
N LYS A 34 0.70 19.66 -12.53
CA LYS A 34 1.22 18.30 -12.47
C LYS A 34 2.03 17.90 -13.71
N THR A 35 3.15 17.23 -13.52
CA THR A 35 3.86 16.55 -14.61
C THR A 35 3.21 15.18 -14.88
N PRO A 36 2.70 14.92 -16.10
CA PRO A 36 2.01 13.68 -16.46
C PRO A 36 3.01 12.58 -16.87
N SER A 37 3.86 12.15 -15.94
CA SER A 37 4.97 11.21 -16.17
C SER A 37 4.58 9.73 -16.07
N GLY A 38 3.31 9.40 -16.17
CA GLY A 38 2.71 8.07 -16.03
C GLY A 38 1.34 8.16 -15.35
N ARG A 39 0.76 7.01 -14.98
CA ARG A 39 -0.51 6.95 -14.25
C ARG A 39 -0.43 7.83 -12.99
N VAL A 40 -1.31 8.80 -12.91
CA VAL A 40 -1.31 9.73 -11.77
C VAL A 40 -1.92 9.05 -10.55
N HIS A 41 -1.20 9.06 -9.43
CA HIS A 41 -1.66 8.43 -8.19
C HIS A 41 -2.73 9.27 -7.47
N THR A 42 -3.52 8.63 -6.62
CA THR A 42 -4.60 9.23 -5.81
C THR A 42 -4.16 10.47 -5.04
N GLY A 43 -2.89 10.53 -4.58
CA GLY A 43 -2.35 11.67 -3.84
C GLY A 43 -2.49 13.01 -4.56
N SER A 44 -2.44 13.01 -5.90
CA SER A 44 -2.59 14.23 -6.70
C SER A 44 -4.03 14.77 -6.72
N LEU A 45 -5.04 13.95 -6.39
CA LEU A 45 -6.42 14.42 -6.24
C LEU A 45 -6.56 15.43 -5.09
N ARG A 46 -5.68 15.37 -4.09
CA ARG A 46 -5.72 16.29 -2.95
C ARG A 46 -5.58 17.75 -3.40
N GLY A 47 -4.58 18.04 -4.24
CA GLY A 47 -4.37 19.39 -4.77
C GLY A 47 -5.53 19.85 -5.64
N VAL A 48 -5.86 19.11 -6.69
CA VAL A 48 -6.87 19.52 -7.67
C VAL A 48 -8.24 19.75 -7.05
N ILE A 49 -8.67 18.88 -6.12
CA ILE A 49 -9.98 19.03 -5.43
C ILE A 49 -9.96 20.21 -4.46
N LEU A 50 -8.86 20.39 -3.72
CA LEU A 50 -8.71 21.53 -2.81
C LEU A 50 -8.83 22.86 -3.55
N HIS A 51 -8.12 23.02 -4.66
CA HIS A 51 -8.15 24.24 -5.46
C HIS A 51 -9.53 24.47 -6.09
N ASP A 52 -10.22 23.40 -6.56
CA ASP A 52 -11.59 23.49 -7.06
C ASP A 52 -12.57 23.93 -5.97
N LEU A 53 -12.51 23.33 -4.78
CA LEU A 53 -13.37 23.69 -3.64
C LEU A 53 -13.16 25.18 -3.24
N ILE A 54 -11.93 25.67 -3.26
CA ILE A 54 -11.63 27.06 -2.94
C ILE A 54 -12.14 28.01 -4.03
N ALA A 55 -11.92 27.67 -5.31
CA ALA A 55 -12.41 28.49 -6.42
C ALA A 55 -13.94 28.62 -6.41
N LYS A 56 -14.64 27.50 -6.14
CA LYS A 56 -16.10 27.48 -6.04
C LYS A 56 -16.60 28.25 -4.81
N THR A 57 -15.96 28.09 -3.65
CA THR A 57 -16.32 28.83 -2.44
C THR A 57 -16.07 30.35 -2.60
N LEU A 58 -14.97 30.73 -3.27
CA LEU A 58 -14.71 32.13 -3.58
C LEU A 58 -15.75 32.72 -4.53
N THR A 59 -16.07 32.01 -5.62
CA THR A 59 -17.13 32.43 -6.57
C THR A 59 -18.47 32.66 -5.87
N GLU A 60 -18.85 31.74 -4.96
CA GLU A 60 -20.06 31.85 -4.16
C GLU A 60 -20.05 33.10 -3.25
N LYS A 61 -18.91 33.37 -2.58
CA LYS A 61 -18.82 34.48 -1.60
C LYS A 61 -18.61 35.85 -2.21
N THR A 62 -17.98 35.93 -3.38
CA THR A 62 -17.71 37.21 -4.06
C THR A 62 -18.77 37.57 -5.08
N ASN A 63 -19.58 36.59 -5.50
CA ASN A 63 -20.47 36.70 -6.68
C ASN A 63 -19.72 37.07 -7.98
N GLU A 64 -18.39 36.87 -7.99
CA GLU A 64 -17.54 37.14 -9.16
C GLU A 64 -17.00 35.80 -9.68
N LYS A 65 -16.79 35.72 -10.99
CA LYS A 65 -16.20 34.52 -11.60
C LYS A 65 -14.71 34.47 -11.26
N VAL A 66 -14.32 33.54 -10.40
CA VAL A 66 -12.92 33.23 -10.10
C VAL A 66 -12.36 32.34 -11.20
N SER A 67 -11.22 32.75 -11.78
CA SER A 67 -10.51 31.90 -12.75
C SER A 67 -9.90 30.68 -12.05
N SER A 68 -10.05 29.50 -12.65
CA SER A 68 -9.46 28.26 -12.13
C SER A 68 -8.83 27.44 -13.27
N THR A 69 -7.54 27.16 -13.14
CA THR A 69 -6.76 26.42 -14.15
C THR A 69 -6.05 25.22 -13.53
N TYR A 70 -5.68 24.27 -14.39
CA TYR A 70 -4.83 23.14 -14.07
C TYR A 70 -3.79 22.95 -15.16
N VAL A 71 -2.50 23.08 -14.82
CA VAL A 71 -1.42 23.02 -15.78
C VAL A 71 -0.82 21.62 -15.84
N PHE A 72 -0.73 21.05 -17.02
CA PHE A 72 0.09 19.86 -17.25
C PHE A 72 1.48 20.25 -17.75
N ASN A 73 2.51 19.95 -16.93
CA ASN A 73 3.92 20.19 -17.27
C ASN A 73 4.45 19.09 -18.20
N ASP A 74 3.97 19.06 -19.42
CA ASP A 74 4.30 18.08 -20.43
C ASP A 74 5.61 18.39 -21.20
N MET A 75 6.20 19.55 -20.96
CA MET A 75 7.58 19.88 -21.38
C MET A 75 8.65 19.27 -20.47
N ASP A 76 8.28 18.77 -19.31
CA ASP A 76 9.23 18.06 -18.43
C ASP A 76 9.81 16.82 -19.12
N PRO A 77 11.11 16.53 -18.88
CA PRO A 77 11.72 15.35 -19.46
C PRO A 77 11.18 14.05 -18.85
N MET A 78 11.08 13.01 -19.66
CA MET A 78 10.95 11.65 -19.12
C MET A 78 12.22 11.30 -18.35
N ASN A 79 12.15 11.29 -17.04
CA ASN A 79 13.27 11.07 -16.12
C ASN A 79 13.20 9.75 -15.36
N ASN A 80 12.09 9.05 -15.49
CA ASN A 80 11.87 7.72 -14.95
C ASN A 80 10.85 6.99 -15.81
N LEU A 81 10.94 5.66 -15.87
CA LEU A 81 9.99 4.80 -16.56
C LEU A 81 9.18 4.01 -15.54
N PRO A 82 7.84 4.15 -15.53
CA PRO A 82 6.99 3.33 -14.68
C PRO A 82 7.15 1.84 -14.98
N GLY A 83 7.16 0.99 -13.94
CA GLY A 83 7.44 -0.45 -14.06
C GLY A 83 6.41 -1.27 -14.86
N TYR A 84 5.25 -0.70 -15.19
CA TYR A 84 4.24 -1.31 -16.05
C TYR A 84 4.49 -1.05 -17.55
N LEU A 85 5.48 -0.22 -17.91
CA LEU A 85 5.86 0.04 -19.31
C LEU A 85 7.08 -0.79 -19.71
N ASN A 86 7.12 -1.22 -20.97
CA ASN A 86 8.27 -1.92 -21.49
C ASN A 86 9.47 -0.98 -21.64
N LYS A 87 10.58 -1.32 -21.04
CA LYS A 87 11.80 -0.52 -21.07
C LYS A 87 12.36 -0.36 -22.48
N GLU A 88 12.34 -1.40 -23.29
CA GLU A 88 12.89 -1.38 -24.64
C GLU A 88 12.20 -0.36 -25.56
N ASP A 89 10.89 -0.18 -25.39
CA ASP A 89 10.10 0.77 -26.18
C ASP A 89 10.39 2.24 -25.82
N TYR A 90 10.80 2.50 -24.54
CA TYR A 90 10.91 3.86 -24.01
C TYR A 90 12.33 4.33 -23.69
N ASP A 91 13.33 3.47 -23.63
CA ASP A 91 14.73 3.86 -23.33
C ASP A 91 15.24 4.96 -24.27
N VAL A 92 14.88 4.89 -25.56
CA VAL A 92 15.24 5.88 -26.59
C VAL A 92 14.59 7.26 -26.33
N HIS A 93 13.54 7.29 -25.53
CA HIS A 93 12.79 8.53 -25.21
C HIS A 93 13.21 9.15 -23.90
N MET A 94 14.01 8.46 -23.06
CA MET A 94 14.52 9.02 -21.81
C MET A 94 15.24 10.35 -22.05
N GLY A 95 14.80 11.40 -21.34
CA GLY A 95 15.31 12.76 -21.47
C GLY A 95 14.56 13.63 -22.48
N LYS A 96 13.67 13.11 -23.29
CA LYS A 96 12.80 13.92 -24.17
C LYS A 96 11.65 14.51 -23.39
N PRO A 97 11.10 15.68 -23.79
CA PRO A 97 9.87 16.22 -23.22
C PRO A 97 8.69 15.26 -23.42
N LEU A 98 7.82 15.13 -22.42
CA LEU A 98 6.71 14.18 -22.42
C LEU A 98 5.74 14.38 -23.60
N TYR A 99 5.55 15.64 -24.05
CA TYR A 99 4.68 15.96 -25.20
C TYR A 99 5.28 15.54 -26.56
N LYS A 100 6.56 15.17 -26.61
CA LYS A 100 7.26 14.68 -27.82
C LYS A 100 7.50 13.15 -27.81
N ILE A 101 6.92 12.45 -26.87
CA ILE A 101 7.06 11.01 -26.72
C ILE A 101 5.77 10.34 -27.23
N PRO A 102 5.87 9.26 -28.03
CA PRO A 102 4.70 8.54 -28.50
C PRO A 102 3.83 7.99 -27.37
N THR A 103 2.53 7.89 -27.62
CA THR A 103 1.58 7.28 -26.71
C THR A 103 1.86 5.79 -26.53
N PRO A 104 1.58 5.22 -25.32
CA PRO A 104 1.62 3.78 -25.16
C PRO A 104 0.43 3.10 -25.86
N GLU A 105 0.59 1.84 -26.22
CA GLU A 105 -0.54 1.01 -26.59
C GLU A 105 -1.48 0.83 -25.40
N LEU A 106 -2.80 0.83 -25.65
CA LEU A 106 -3.81 0.75 -24.58
C LEU A 106 -3.59 -0.43 -23.62
N ASN A 107 -3.33 -1.61 -24.17
CA ASN A 107 -3.13 -2.86 -23.40
C ASN A 107 -1.78 -2.91 -22.66
N LYS A 108 -0.84 -2.01 -22.96
CA LYS A 108 0.47 -1.91 -22.33
C LYS A 108 0.63 -0.65 -21.46
N SER A 109 -0.40 0.18 -21.38
CA SER A 109 -0.37 1.47 -20.70
C SER A 109 -0.45 1.38 -19.17
N GLY A 110 -0.77 0.21 -18.63
CA GLY A 110 -1.06 0.02 -17.20
C GLY A 110 -2.43 0.56 -16.76
N ILE A 111 -3.26 1.08 -17.68
CA ILE A 111 -4.62 1.56 -17.40
C ILE A 111 -5.61 0.43 -17.68
N ASP A 112 -6.53 0.20 -16.73
CA ASP A 112 -7.64 -0.73 -16.92
C ASP A 112 -8.81 -0.04 -17.66
N PHE A 113 -9.05 -0.47 -18.90
CA PHE A 113 -10.13 0.02 -19.76
C PHE A 113 -11.42 -0.83 -19.70
N LYS A 114 -11.47 -1.85 -18.82
CA LYS A 114 -12.58 -2.81 -18.75
C LYS A 114 -13.96 -2.17 -18.63
N ASN A 115 -14.03 -1.03 -17.92
CA ASN A 115 -15.24 -0.29 -17.69
C ASN A 115 -15.27 1.08 -18.40
N ALA A 116 -14.34 1.35 -19.30
CA ALA A 116 -14.29 2.58 -20.07
C ALA A 116 -15.35 2.60 -21.17
N SER A 117 -15.97 3.74 -21.41
CA SER A 117 -16.89 3.92 -22.54
C SER A 117 -16.14 3.90 -23.88
N LYS A 118 -16.84 3.62 -24.97
CA LYS A 118 -16.26 3.69 -26.31
C LYS A 118 -15.67 5.09 -26.62
N ALA A 119 -16.35 6.15 -26.19
CA ALA A 119 -15.90 7.52 -26.37
C ALA A 119 -14.59 7.78 -25.60
N GLU A 120 -14.51 7.32 -24.37
CA GLU A 120 -13.30 7.42 -23.56
C GLU A 120 -12.12 6.68 -24.19
N VAL A 121 -12.32 5.42 -24.63
CA VAL A 121 -11.27 4.65 -25.32
C VAL A 121 -10.79 5.36 -26.58
N GLU A 122 -11.70 5.99 -27.33
CA GLU A 122 -11.35 6.73 -28.54
C GLU A 122 -10.56 8.01 -28.21
N GLU A 123 -10.83 8.69 -27.12
CA GLU A 123 -10.06 9.84 -26.66
C GLU A 123 -8.60 9.45 -26.36
N PHE A 124 -8.37 8.32 -25.69
CA PHE A 124 -7.02 7.81 -25.45
C PHE A 124 -6.27 7.42 -26.74
N LYS A 125 -6.96 6.86 -27.72
CA LYS A 125 -6.36 6.55 -29.05
C LYS A 125 -5.96 7.81 -29.81
N ASN A 126 -6.68 8.89 -29.62
CA ASN A 126 -6.44 10.18 -30.27
C ASN A 126 -5.44 11.07 -29.51
N ALA A 127 -4.95 10.65 -28.36
CA ALA A 127 -3.93 11.37 -27.62
C ALA A 127 -2.65 11.50 -28.48
N LYS A 128 -2.09 12.70 -28.52
CA LYS A 128 -0.96 13.04 -29.41
C LYS A 128 0.40 12.70 -28.84
N SER A 129 0.46 12.47 -27.52
CA SER A 129 1.72 12.21 -26.82
C SER A 129 1.53 11.39 -25.55
N PHE A 130 2.63 10.87 -25.05
CA PHE A 130 2.71 10.23 -23.73
C PHE A 130 2.16 11.11 -22.61
N GLY A 131 2.56 12.40 -22.60
CA GLY A 131 2.09 13.37 -21.61
C GLY A 131 0.57 13.53 -21.67
N GLU A 132 0.02 13.75 -22.87
CA GLU A 132 -1.43 13.89 -23.06
C GLU A 132 -2.19 12.61 -22.68
N PHE A 133 -1.67 11.44 -23.05
CA PHE A 133 -2.29 10.14 -22.74
C PHE A 133 -2.52 9.97 -21.23
N TYR A 134 -1.50 10.20 -20.41
CA TYR A 134 -1.64 10.08 -18.95
C TYR A 134 -2.33 11.25 -18.29
N ALA A 135 -2.30 12.44 -18.92
CA ALA A 135 -3.10 13.58 -18.48
C ALA A 135 -4.60 13.31 -18.65
N ILE A 136 -5.03 12.73 -19.78
CA ILE A 136 -6.42 12.32 -20.04
C ILE A 136 -6.91 11.39 -18.92
N ASP A 137 -6.12 10.39 -18.51
CA ASP A 137 -6.47 9.50 -17.41
C ASP A 137 -6.78 10.25 -16.11
N PHE A 138 -5.96 11.24 -15.79
CA PHE A 138 -6.15 12.04 -14.59
C PHE A 138 -7.28 13.06 -14.74
N ILE A 139 -7.45 13.66 -15.91
CA ILE A 139 -8.56 14.56 -16.21
C ILE A 139 -9.90 13.84 -16.00
N HIS A 140 -10.06 12.62 -16.53
CA HIS A 140 -11.25 11.82 -16.30
C HIS A 140 -11.52 11.57 -14.81
N ALA A 141 -10.45 11.27 -14.04
CA ALA A 141 -10.57 11.03 -12.62
C ALA A 141 -11.10 12.26 -11.85
N PHE A 142 -10.51 13.43 -12.03
CA PHE A 142 -10.94 14.61 -11.29
C PHE A 142 -12.23 15.25 -11.85
N ARG A 143 -12.49 15.15 -13.17
CA ARG A 143 -13.79 15.54 -13.76
C ARG A 143 -14.94 14.73 -13.18
N LYS A 144 -14.73 13.42 -12.99
CA LYS A 144 -15.69 12.56 -12.30
C LYS A 144 -16.04 13.06 -10.89
N LEU A 145 -15.07 13.66 -10.18
CA LEU A 145 -15.30 14.27 -8.87
C LEU A 145 -15.81 15.72 -8.94
N GLY A 146 -16.23 16.18 -10.12
CA GLY A 146 -16.85 17.50 -10.33
C GLY A 146 -15.86 18.66 -10.34
N CYS A 147 -14.58 18.42 -10.54
CA CYS A 147 -13.59 19.47 -10.76
C CYS A 147 -13.64 19.94 -12.22
N ASP A 148 -13.69 21.26 -12.45
CA ASP A 148 -13.94 21.84 -13.76
C ASP A 148 -12.88 22.88 -14.21
N GLN A 149 -11.70 22.88 -13.60
CA GLN A 149 -10.59 23.76 -13.95
C GLN A 149 -10.30 23.70 -15.46
N LYS A 150 -9.96 24.83 -16.03
CA LYS A 150 -9.49 24.91 -17.42
C LYS A 150 -8.12 24.26 -17.53
N ILE A 151 -7.99 23.30 -18.45
CA ILE A 151 -6.71 22.64 -18.72
C ILE A 151 -5.81 23.55 -19.52
N ILE A 152 -4.54 23.63 -19.10
CA ILE A 152 -3.46 24.35 -19.76
C ILE A 152 -2.31 23.37 -20.01
N TRP A 153 -1.79 23.37 -21.22
CA TRP A 153 -0.62 22.61 -21.59
C TRP A 153 0.63 23.48 -21.54
N SER A 154 1.64 23.04 -20.82
CA SER A 154 2.89 23.80 -20.69
C SER A 154 3.55 24.04 -22.04
N HIS A 155 3.61 23.03 -22.92
CA HIS A 155 4.18 23.18 -24.24
C HIS A 155 3.47 24.29 -25.06
N GLU A 156 2.13 24.43 -24.97
CA GLU A 156 1.41 25.51 -25.69
C GLU A 156 1.77 26.91 -25.18
N LEU A 157 2.04 27.05 -23.87
CA LEU A 157 2.48 28.34 -23.32
C LEU A 157 3.86 28.75 -23.87
N TYR A 158 4.75 27.74 -24.00
CA TYR A 158 6.09 27.98 -24.54
C TYR A 158 6.07 28.17 -26.05
N GLU A 159 5.41 27.34 -26.83
CA GLU A 159 5.36 27.42 -28.30
C GLU A 159 4.61 28.65 -28.81
N SER A 160 3.62 29.12 -28.07
CA SER A 160 2.91 30.38 -28.40
C SER A 160 3.70 31.65 -28.04
N GLY A 161 4.87 31.52 -27.43
CA GLY A 161 5.71 32.68 -27.01
C GLY A 161 5.22 33.37 -25.74
N LYS A 162 4.19 32.91 -25.07
CA LYS A 162 3.70 33.53 -23.82
C LYS A 162 4.73 33.50 -22.69
N MET A 163 5.64 32.54 -22.71
CA MET A 163 6.73 32.40 -21.73
C MET A 163 7.98 33.20 -22.10
N ASP A 164 8.08 33.77 -23.32
CA ASP A 164 9.32 34.38 -23.86
C ASP A 164 9.82 35.52 -22.99
N GLU A 165 8.92 36.40 -22.51
CA GLU A 165 9.27 37.48 -21.60
C GLU A 165 9.88 36.97 -20.28
N GLN A 166 9.32 35.90 -19.72
CA GLN A 166 9.81 35.35 -18.46
C GLN A 166 11.11 34.56 -18.67
N ILE A 167 11.29 33.93 -19.82
CA ILE A 167 12.55 33.27 -20.22
C ILE A 167 13.64 34.35 -20.31
N LYS A 168 13.40 35.45 -21.05
CA LYS A 168 14.32 36.56 -21.17
C LYS A 168 14.67 37.16 -19.80
N THR A 169 13.67 37.34 -18.95
CA THR A 169 13.86 37.88 -17.59
C THR A 169 14.74 36.95 -16.75
N ALA A 170 14.50 35.64 -16.77
CA ALA A 170 15.28 34.67 -16.01
C ALA A 170 16.74 34.60 -16.51
N LEU A 171 16.97 34.63 -17.82
CA LEU A 171 18.30 34.64 -18.42
C LEU A 171 19.06 35.90 -18.08
N ASN A 172 18.44 37.09 -18.17
CA ASN A 172 19.05 38.36 -17.84
C ASN A 172 19.35 38.53 -16.33
N LYS A 173 18.53 37.90 -15.47
CA LYS A 173 18.67 37.99 -14.00
C LYS A 173 19.30 36.76 -13.40
N VAL A 174 20.11 36.02 -14.16
CA VAL A 174 20.72 34.76 -13.70
C VAL A 174 21.48 34.93 -12.39
N GLU A 175 22.21 36.00 -12.20
CA GLU A 175 22.97 36.26 -10.96
C GLU A 175 22.03 36.46 -9.75
N SER A 176 20.89 37.11 -9.95
CA SER A 176 19.88 37.20 -8.90
C SER A 176 19.29 35.84 -8.52
N ILE A 177 19.10 34.96 -9.51
CA ILE A 177 18.64 33.57 -9.26
C ILE A 177 19.70 32.80 -8.49
N LYS A 178 20.98 32.83 -8.87
CA LYS A 178 22.08 32.20 -8.16
C LYS A 178 22.16 32.66 -6.70
N LYS A 179 22.03 33.98 -6.48
CA LYS A 179 22.00 34.56 -5.13
C LYS A 179 20.84 34.00 -4.29
N ILE A 180 19.65 33.87 -4.87
CA ILE A 180 18.49 33.25 -4.19
C ILE A 180 18.77 31.80 -3.81
N TYR A 181 19.39 31.00 -4.71
CA TYR A 181 19.76 29.63 -4.41
C TYR A 181 20.74 29.53 -3.24
N LYS A 182 21.73 30.48 -3.20
CA LYS A 182 22.67 30.54 -2.08
C LYS A 182 21.99 30.95 -0.77
N GLU A 183 21.16 32.00 -0.80
CA GLU A 183 20.50 32.55 0.39
C GLU A 183 19.49 31.57 1.02
N ILE A 184 18.75 30.83 0.21
CA ILE A 184 17.63 29.98 0.70
C ILE A 184 18.05 28.53 0.93
N ALA A 185 18.82 27.95 0.01
CA ALA A 185 19.16 26.53 0.03
C ALA A 185 20.64 26.25 0.34
N ASP A 186 21.43 27.32 0.60
CA ASP A 186 22.89 27.25 0.77
C ASP A 186 23.59 26.46 -0.37
N TYR A 187 23.11 26.70 -1.59
CA TYR A 187 23.57 25.97 -2.76
C TYR A 187 24.26 26.90 -3.75
N ASP A 188 25.57 26.70 -3.98
CA ASP A 188 26.37 27.46 -4.94
C ASP A 188 26.20 26.87 -6.34
N LEU A 189 25.59 27.63 -7.23
CA LEU A 189 25.47 27.26 -8.63
C LEU A 189 26.75 27.65 -9.42
N PRO A 190 27.17 26.82 -10.41
CA PRO A 190 28.35 27.14 -11.23
C PRO A 190 28.27 28.49 -11.94
N ASN A 191 29.41 29.12 -12.17
CA ASN A 191 29.49 30.45 -12.85
C ASN A 191 28.82 30.43 -14.24
N ASN A 192 28.97 29.35 -14.99
CA ASN A 192 28.37 29.15 -16.32
C ASN A 192 26.98 28.49 -16.29
N TRP A 193 26.30 28.51 -15.13
CA TRP A 193 24.95 27.96 -15.02
C TRP A 193 23.91 29.00 -15.48
N TYR A 194 22.94 28.50 -16.26
CA TYR A 194 21.75 29.25 -16.68
C TYR A 194 20.48 28.48 -16.39
N PRO A 195 19.36 29.16 -16.08
CA PRO A 195 18.10 28.48 -15.67
C PRO A 195 17.27 27.96 -16.85
N PHE A 196 17.87 27.64 -17.98
CA PHE A 196 17.19 27.21 -19.20
C PHE A 196 17.78 25.92 -19.76
N GLN A 197 16.92 25.02 -20.21
CA GLN A 197 17.30 23.77 -20.86
C GLN A 197 16.74 23.75 -22.29
N VAL A 198 17.62 23.63 -23.28
CA VAL A 198 17.26 23.55 -24.70
C VAL A 198 16.78 22.14 -25.03
N ILE A 199 15.76 22.01 -25.85
CA ILE A 199 15.43 20.74 -26.51
C ILE A 199 16.49 20.51 -27.58
N CYS A 200 17.39 19.57 -27.37
CA CYS A 200 18.53 19.34 -28.26
C CYS A 200 18.09 19.14 -29.71
N GLU A 201 18.60 19.98 -30.63
CA GLU A 201 18.27 19.95 -32.05
C GLU A 201 18.61 18.60 -32.72
N LYS A 202 19.61 17.87 -32.19
CA LYS A 202 20.06 16.60 -32.74
C LYS A 202 19.29 15.39 -32.21
N CYS A 203 19.06 15.29 -30.88
CA CYS A 203 18.46 14.09 -30.26
C CYS A 203 17.10 14.31 -29.61
N GLY A 204 16.62 15.58 -29.58
CA GLY A 204 15.30 15.93 -29.02
C GLY A 204 15.20 15.87 -27.48
N LYS A 205 16.31 15.64 -26.77
CA LYS A 205 16.31 15.54 -25.31
C LYS A 205 16.46 16.93 -24.67
N VAL A 206 15.71 17.19 -23.61
CA VAL A 206 15.80 18.42 -22.82
C VAL A 206 16.52 18.19 -21.49
N GLY A 207 16.39 16.99 -20.93
CA GLY A 207 16.99 16.65 -19.63
C GLY A 207 18.51 16.61 -19.61
N THR A 208 19.14 16.38 -20.77
CA THR A 208 20.59 16.23 -20.94
C THR A 208 21.31 17.49 -21.40
N THR A 209 20.58 18.59 -21.69
CA THR A 209 21.18 19.83 -22.16
C THR A 209 21.57 20.74 -21.03
N LEU A 210 22.68 21.47 -21.20
CA LEU A 210 23.18 22.52 -20.31
C LEU A 210 23.38 23.79 -21.13
N THR A 211 22.71 24.85 -20.75
CA THR A 211 22.95 26.18 -21.31
C THR A 211 24.18 26.77 -20.65
N THR A 212 25.13 27.23 -21.44
CA THR A 212 26.44 27.73 -20.99
C THR A 212 26.66 29.21 -21.16
N SER A 213 25.89 29.86 -22.06
CA SER A 213 25.95 31.33 -22.27
C SER A 213 24.62 31.87 -22.77
N TRP A 214 24.43 33.18 -22.61
CA TRP A 214 23.34 34.01 -23.11
C TRP A 214 23.86 35.34 -23.60
N ASP A 215 23.60 35.71 -24.84
CA ASP A 215 24.09 36.98 -25.47
C ASP A 215 23.02 38.07 -25.60
N GLY A 216 21.82 37.83 -25.05
CA GLY A 216 20.66 38.72 -25.19
C GLY A 216 19.69 38.32 -26.31
N LYS A 217 20.06 37.38 -27.19
CA LYS A 217 19.23 36.88 -28.31
C LYS A 217 19.23 35.34 -28.41
N LYS A 218 20.39 34.73 -28.16
CA LYS A 218 20.60 33.27 -28.28
C LYS A 218 21.28 32.71 -27.07
N VAL A 219 21.04 31.48 -26.80
CA VAL A 219 21.73 30.65 -25.79
C VAL A 219 22.67 29.67 -26.49
N THR A 220 23.89 29.52 -25.98
CA THR A 220 24.79 28.43 -26.34
C THR A 220 24.52 27.27 -25.37
N TYR A 221 24.48 26.05 -25.90
CA TYR A 221 24.22 24.89 -25.08
C TYR A 221 25.01 23.68 -25.52
N GLU A 222 25.12 22.72 -24.61
CA GLU A 222 25.74 21.40 -24.85
C GLU A 222 24.77 20.30 -24.38
N CYS A 223 24.56 19.33 -25.22
CA CYS A 223 23.85 18.09 -24.85
C CYS A 223 24.87 17.09 -24.27
N GLN A 224 25.08 17.13 -22.96
CA GLN A 224 26.12 16.40 -22.27
C GLN A 224 25.82 14.89 -22.21
N LEU A 225 26.85 14.05 -22.41
CA LEU A 225 26.71 12.59 -22.39
C LEU A 225 26.21 12.07 -21.04
N ASP A 226 26.73 12.62 -19.94
CA ASP A 226 26.55 12.10 -18.57
C ASP A 226 26.01 13.15 -17.58
N LYS A 227 25.25 14.16 -18.06
CA LYS A 227 24.66 15.17 -17.16
C LYS A 227 23.75 14.57 -16.09
N VAL A 228 23.00 13.53 -16.45
CA VAL A 228 22.05 12.84 -15.57
C VAL A 228 22.21 11.33 -15.70
N LYS A 229 21.95 10.58 -14.61
CA LYS A 229 22.12 9.12 -14.59
C LYS A 229 21.05 8.36 -15.41
N TRP A 230 19.89 8.96 -15.59
CA TRP A 230 18.71 8.34 -16.22
C TRP A 230 18.60 8.58 -17.73
N ALA A 231 19.44 9.41 -18.33
CA ALA A 231 19.47 9.63 -19.79
C ALA A 231 20.86 10.03 -20.26
N LYS A 232 21.23 9.54 -21.46
CA LYS A 232 22.46 9.92 -22.13
C LYS A 232 22.21 10.99 -23.17
N GLY A 233 22.98 12.06 -23.19
CA GLY A 233 22.99 13.07 -24.25
C GLY A 233 23.74 12.58 -25.48
N CYS A 234 23.84 13.44 -26.51
CA CYS A 234 24.48 13.09 -27.79
C CYS A 234 25.80 13.84 -28.09
N GLY A 235 26.28 14.65 -27.13
CA GLY A 235 27.50 15.44 -27.29
C GLY A 235 27.37 16.68 -28.22
N TYR A 236 26.18 16.96 -28.76
CA TYR A 236 25.95 18.09 -29.64
C TYR A 236 26.09 19.42 -28.91
N LYS A 237 26.75 20.39 -29.56
CA LYS A 237 26.86 21.79 -29.13
C LYS A 237 26.19 22.68 -30.16
N GLY A 238 25.37 23.58 -29.70
CA GLY A 238 24.62 24.47 -30.58
C GLY A 238 24.35 25.84 -29.99
N GLU A 239 23.82 26.72 -30.81
CA GLU A 239 23.38 28.04 -30.44
C GLU A 239 21.99 28.27 -31.02
N ILE A 240 21.02 28.64 -30.18
CA ILE A 240 19.62 28.75 -30.59
C ILE A 240 18.93 29.89 -29.84
N SER A 241 17.89 30.49 -30.44
CA SER A 241 16.96 31.34 -29.70
C SER A 241 16.21 30.56 -28.61
N PRO A 242 16.15 31.03 -27.36
CA PRO A 242 15.44 30.33 -26.29
C PRO A 242 13.91 30.48 -26.35
N PHE A 243 13.39 31.18 -27.33
CA PHE A 243 11.99 31.58 -27.47
C PHE A 243 11.21 30.64 -28.38
N GLY A 244 9.85 30.68 -28.25
CA GLY A 244 8.97 29.91 -29.13
C GLY A 244 9.05 28.38 -28.92
N GLY A 245 9.30 27.91 -27.71
CA GLY A 245 9.23 26.47 -27.38
C GLY A 245 10.50 25.67 -27.68
N THR A 246 11.63 26.29 -27.97
CA THR A 246 12.92 25.63 -28.24
C THR A 246 13.53 24.96 -26.99
N GLY A 247 12.99 25.23 -25.82
CA GLY A 247 13.44 24.72 -24.54
C GLY A 247 12.50 25.15 -23.43
N LYS A 248 12.91 24.92 -22.18
CA LYS A 248 12.14 25.34 -21.01
C LYS A 248 13.03 25.85 -19.89
N LEU A 249 12.45 26.60 -18.98
CA LEU A 249 13.07 26.95 -17.71
C LEU A 249 13.19 25.70 -16.80
N LEU A 250 14.22 25.68 -15.96
CA LEU A 250 14.32 24.68 -14.88
C LEU A 250 13.14 24.81 -13.93
N TRP A 251 12.53 23.71 -13.51
CA TRP A 251 11.22 23.70 -12.84
C TRP A 251 11.11 24.64 -11.63
N LYS A 252 12.17 24.82 -10.83
CA LYS A 252 12.18 25.78 -9.70
C LYS A 252 12.16 27.25 -10.12
N VAL A 253 12.48 27.54 -11.38
CA VAL A 253 12.40 28.86 -12.00
C VAL A 253 11.17 28.98 -12.89
N ASP A 254 10.80 27.87 -13.50
CA ASP A 254 9.61 27.72 -14.33
C ASP A 254 8.31 27.97 -13.54
N TRP A 255 8.22 27.43 -12.34
CA TRP A 255 7.04 27.52 -11.49
C TRP A 255 6.63 28.99 -11.22
N PRO A 256 7.45 29.87 -10.63
CA PRO A 256 7.09 31.30 -10.50
C PRO A 256 6.96 32.05 -11.83
N ALA A 257 7.65 31.63 -12.89
CA ALA A 257 7.47 32.19 -14.22
C ALA A 257 6.08 31.91 -14.79
N HIS A 258 5.55 30.70 -14.61
CA HIS A 258 4.17 30.36 -14.97
C HIS A 258 3.16 31.22 -14.20
N TRP A 259 3.34 31.40 -12.91
CA TRP A 259 2.44 32.25 -12.11
C TRP A 259 2.31 33.65 -12.69
N LYS A 260 3.42 34.27 -13.02
CA LYS A 260 3.39 35.61 -13.62
C LYS A 260 2.77 35.59 -15.02
N THR A 261 3.13 34.61 -15.86
CA THR A 261 2.63 34.49 -17.23
C THR A 261 1.10 34.33 -17.27
N MET A 262 0.56 33.55 -16.36
CA MET A 262 -0.88 33.24 -16.30
C MET A 262 -1.66 34.21 -15.41
N GLY A 263 -1.00 35.05 -14.63
CA GLY A 263 -1.66 35.95 -13.69
C GLY A 263 -2.22 35.22 -12.48
N VAL A 264 -1.57 34.11 -12.03
CA VAL A 264 -2.00 33.33 -10.87
C VAL A 264 -1.87 34.16 -9.60
N THR A 265 -2.86 34.09 -8.73
CA THR A 265 -2.88 34.83 -7.45
C THR A 265 -3.03 33.89 -6.24
N ILE A 266 -3.51 32.68 -6.46
CA ILE A 266 -3.75 31.68 -5.41
C ILE A 266 -3.22 30.34 -5.90
N GLU A 267 -2.29 29.74 -5.17
CA GLU A 267 -1.88 28.36 -5.40
C GLU A 267 -1.39 27.74 -4.08
N GLY A 268 -1.97 26.63 -3.71
CA GLY A 268 -1.51 25.79 -2.61
C GLY A 268 -0.38 24.87 -3.06
N ALA A 269 0.37 24.39 -2.09
CA ALA A 269 1.38 23.37 -2.34
C ALA A 269 1.37 22.31 -1.24
N GLY A 270 1.69 21.09 -1.59
CA GLY A 270 1.84 20.00 -0.63
C GLY A 270 2.96 20.30 0.38
N LYS A 271 2.90 19.67 1.54
CA LYS A 271 3.86 19.82 2.63
C LYS A 271 5.31 19.73 2.21
N ASP A 272 5.63 18.89 1.21
CA ASP A 272 6.99 18.71 0.69
C ASP A 272 7.59 20.02 0.16
N HIS A 273 6.76 20.84 -0.47
CA HIS A 273 7.18 22.11 -1.08
C HIS A 273 7.20 23.26 -0.08
N ASN A 274 6.44 23.14 1.01
CA ASN A 274 6.28 24.16 2.06
C ASN A 274 7.23 23.96 3.27
N SER A 275 8.20 23.02 3.19
CA SER A 275 9.25 22.93 4.20
C SER A 275 10.15 24.16 4.18
N ALA A 276 10.74 24.50 5.33
CA ALA A 276 11.71 25.59 5.41
C ALA A 276 12.84 25.39 4.39
N SER A 277 13.23 26.43 3.67
CA SER A 277 14.17 26.38 2.54
C SER A 277 13.70 25.49 1.37
N GLY A 278 12.41 25.18 1.33
CA GLY A 278 11.81 24.33 0.31
C GLY A 278 11.58 25.03 -1.02
N SER A 279 10.92 24.33 -1.91
CA SER A 279 10.68 24.82 -3.27
C SER A 279 9.76 26.04 -3.29
N ARG A 280 8.85 26.17 -2.32
CA ARG A 280 7.95 27.33 -2.24
C ARG A 280 8.69 28.59 -1.84
N ASP A 281 9.54 28.55 -0.82
CA ASP A 281 10.37 29.70 -0.41
C ASP A 281 11.25 30.18 -1.57
N MET A 282 11.80 29.23 -2.34
CA MET A 282 12.59 29.50 -3.53
C MET A 282 11.76 30.19 -4.63
N ALA A 283 10.55 29.70 -4.89
CA ALA A 283 9.65 30.26 -5.89
C ALA A 283 9.16 31.65 -5.49
N ASP A 284 8.78 31.88 -4.24
CA ASP A 284 8.32 33.17 -3.71
C ASP A 284 9.43 34.21 -3.76
N ALA A 285 10.68 33.87 -3.45
CA ALA A 285 11.82 34.78 -3.57
C ALA A 285 12.10 35.17 -5.02
N GLN A 286 12.03 34.21 -5.94
CA GLN A 286 12.20 34.49 -7.39
C GLN A 286 11.04 35.30 -7.93
N LEU A 287 9.81 34.99 -7.54
CA LEU A 287 8.64 35.74 -7.95
C LEU A 287 8.80 37.26 -7.66
N LYS A 288 9.24 37.58 -6.44
CA LYS A 288 9.43 38.94 -6.00
C LYS A 288 10.69 39.61 -6.59
N LYS A 289 11.86 38.95 -6.51
CA LYS A 289 13.17 39.55 -6.83
C LYS A 289 13.52 39.45 -8.33
N VAL A 290 13.03 38.42 -9.03
CA VAL A 290 13.36 38.17 -10.45
C VAL A 290 12.22 38.60 -11.34
N PHE A 291 11.02 38.14 -11.07
CA PHE A 291 9.87 38.33 -11.96
C PHE A 291 9.04 39.57 -11.65
N ASP A 292 9.28 40.27 -10.54
CA ASP A 292 8.55 41.47 -10.13
C ASP A 292 7.02 41.25 -10.17
N TYR A 293 6.58 40.28 -9.39
CA TYR A 293 5.17 39.86 -9.28
C TYR A 293 4.78 39.71 -7.81
N PRO A 294 3.54 40.06 -7.44
CA PRO A 294 3.06 39.90 -6.06
C PRO A 294 3.15 38.46 -5.58
N LEU A 295 3.42 38.30 -4.27
CA LEU A 295 3.36 36.95 -3.67
C LEU A 295 1.93 36.40 -3.71
N LEU A 296 1.80 35.13 -4.08
CA LEU A 296 0.52 34.46 -4.12
C LEU A 296 0.00 34.18 -2.70
N PHE A 297 -1.32 34.04 -2.60
CA PHE A 297 -1.93 33.43 -1.42
C PHE A 297 -1.60 31.94 -1.41
N ASN A 298 -0.79 31.52 -0.45
CA ASN A 298 -0.33 30.14 -0.31
C ASN A 298 -1.25 29.34 0.62
N ILE A 299 -1.56 28.09 0.24
CA ILE A 299 -2.37 27.15 1.02
C ILE A 299 -1.55 25.87 1.20
N PRO A 300 -0.75 25.76 2.28
CA PRO A 300 0.00 24.54 2.55
C PRO A 300 -0.95 23.42 2.97
N TYR A 301 -0.94 22.30 2.23
CA TYR A 301 -1.84 21.17 2.53
C TYR A 301 -1.08 19.87 2.81
N GLU A 302 -1.70 19.03 3.64
CA GLU A 302 -1.18 17.71 4.01
C GLU A 302 -1.54 16.65 2.96
N TRP A 303 -0.85 15.51 3.03
CA TRP A 303 -0.96 14.43 2.07
C TRP A 303 -2.25 13.62 2.22
N ILE A 304 -2.58 12.90 1.15
CA ILE A 304 -3.38 11.68 1.23
C ILE A 304 -2.43 10.48 1.12
N LEU A 305 -2.57 9.57 2.07
CA LEU A 305 -1.85 8.31 2.14
C LEU A 305 -2.80 7.17 1.81
N ILE A 306 -2.26 6.07 1.33
CA ILE A 306 -2.98 4.79 1.22
C ILE A 306 -2.28 3.80 2.14
N ARG A 307 -2.98 3.33 3.18
CA ARG A 307 -2.43 2.43 4.21
C ARG A 307 -1.14 2.98 4.84
N GLY A 308 -1.14 4.25 5.21
CA GLY A 308 0.01 4.91 5.80
C GLY A 308 1.18 5.18 4.85
N ALA A 309 1.11 4.76 3.58
CA ALA A 309 2.19 4.87 2.63
C ALA A 309 2.03 6.07 1.69
N LYS A 310 3.13 6.77 1.42
CA LYS A 310 3.20 7.81 0.39
C LYS A 310 3.31 7.17 -0.99
N MET A 311 2.54 7.67 -1.94
CA MET A 311 2.47 7.18 -3.32
C MET A 311 3.44 7.91 -4.25
N SER A 312 3.80 7.26 -5.38
CA SER A 312 4.65 7.85 -6.42
C SER A 312 4.23 7.42 -7.82
N SER A 313 3.78 8.38 -8.66
CA SER A 313 3.39 8.13 -10.05
C SER A 313 4.57 7.66 -10.91
N SER A 314 5.73 8.30 -10.78
CA SER A 314 6.91 7.97 -11.58
C SER A 314 7.50 6.59 -11.27
N LYS A 315 7.23 6.04 -10.10
CA LYS A 315 7.61 4.68 -9.70
C LYS A 315 6.50 3.65 -9.92
N GLY A 316 5.28 4.08 -10.26
CA GLY A 316 4.10 3.20 -10.40
C GLY A 316 3.62 2.59 -9.08
N VAL A 317 3.93 3.23 -7.94
CA VAL A 317 3.57 2.75 -6.60
C VAL A 317 2.31 3.45 -6.10
N GLY A 318 1.35 2.66 -5.64
CA GLY A 318 0.09 3.12 -5.05
C GLY A 318 -1.12 2.97 -5.97
N THR A 319 -2.31 3.29 -5.45
CA THR A 319 -3.58 3.28 -6.19
C THR A 319 -3.63 4.48 -7.14
N SER A 320 -3.99 4.26 -8.40
CA SER A 320 -4.18 5.37 -9.35
C SER A 320 -5.41 6.21 -9.00
N ALA A 321 -5.41 7.47 -9.44
CA ALA A 321 -6.57 8.36 -9.28
C ALA A 321 -7.83 7.75 -9.90
N ARG A 322 -7.71 7.10 -11.08
CA ARG A 322 -8.80 6.38 -11.76
C ARG A 322 -9.37 5.25 -10.90
N GLU A 323 -8.52 4.41 -10.34
CA GLU A 323 -8.97 3.31 -9.47
C GLU A 323 -9.70 3.84 -8.24
N PHE A 324 -9.15 4.87 -7.60
CA PHE A 324 -9.74 5.49 -6.42
C PHE A 324 -11.13 6.08 -6.68
N VAL A 325 -11.31 6.86 -7.76
CA VAL A 325 -12.61 7.48 -8.05
C VAL A 325 -13.68 6.49 -8.49
N ASN A 326 -13.32 5.24 -8.74
CA ASN A 326 -14.24 4.16 -9.06
C ASN A 326 -14.74 3.39 -7.82
N LEU A 327 -14.25 3.74 -6.62
CA LEU A 327 -14.68 3.09 -5.37
C LEU A 327 -15.99 3.64 -4.82
N PHE A 328 -16.41 4.83 -5.24
CA PHE A 328 -17.57 5.54 -4.68
C PHE A 328 -18.39 6.27 -5.75
N PRO A 329 -19.65 6.64 -5.44
CA PRO A 329 -20.31 7.71 -6.17
C PRO A 329 -19.48 9.00 -6.13
N PRO A 330 -19.47 9.79 -7.19
CA PRO A 330 -18.65 10.99 -7.28
C PRO A 330 -18.75 11.93 -6.07
N GLN A 331 -19.96 12.19 -5.59
CA GLN A 331 -20.22 13.06 -4.44
C GLN A 331 -19.68 12.49 -3.12
N VAL A 332 -19.71 11.18 -2.91
CA VAL A 332 -19.12 10.52 -1.72
C VAL A 332 -17.60 10.59 -1.77
N GLY A 333 -17.00 10.33 -2.94
CA GLY A 333 -15.57 10.48 -3.15
C GLY A 333 -15.09 11.92 -2.93
N ARG A 334 -15.85 12.92 -3.43
CA ARG A 334 -15.56 14.35 -3.20
C ARG A 334 -15.74 14.76 -1.74
N PHE A 335 -16.72 14.18 -1.03
CA PHE A 335 -16.96 14.43 0.39
C PHE A 335 -15.76 14.05 1.27
N LEU A 336 -15.05 12.97 0.96
CA LEU A 336 -13.82 12.60 1.68
C LEU A 336 -12.83 13.77 1.76
N PHE A 337 -12.68 14.52 0.67
CA PHE A 337 -11.77 15.68 0.62
C PHE A 337 -12.38 16.93 1.25
N ALA A 338 -13.67 17.15 1.08
CA ALA A 338 -14.35 18.32 1.63
C ALA A 338 -14.47 18.26 3.16
N SER A 339 -14.75 17.08 3.72
CA SER A 339 -14.96 16.87 5.17
C SER A 339 -13.68 16.98 6.01
N LYS A 340 -12.51 16.73 5.41
CA LYS A 340 -11.21 16.78 6.12
C LYS A 340 -10.52 18.13 5.87
N ASN A 341 -9.97 18.70 6.94
CA ASN A 341 -9.27 19.99 6.83
C ASN A 341 -8.03 19.86 5.90
N TYR A 342 -7.69 20.94 5.20
CA TYR A 342 -6.54 20.96 4.28
C TYR A 342 -5.21 20.63 4.99
N ASN A 343 -5.05 20.96 6.26
CA ASN A 343 -3.87 20.70 7.08
C ASN A 343 -3.92 19.37 7.87
N GLN A 344 -4.86 18.49 7.54
CA GLN A 344 -4.95 17.12 8.07
C GLN A 344 -4.51 16.12 7.02
N VAL A 345 -3.71 15.14 7.43
CA VAL A 345 -3.41 13.96 6.61
C VAL A 345 -4.72 13.16 6.43
N ILE A 346 -5.00 12.77 5.19
CA ILE A 346 -6.03 11.78 4.90
C ILE A 346 -5.32 10.45 4.74
N ASP A 347 -5.54 9.51 5.64
CA ASP A 347 -5.12 8.12 5.47
C ASP A 347 -6.33 7.29 5.07
N PHE A 348 -6.29 6.73 3.86
CA PHE A 348 -7.41 5.98 3.29
C PHE A 348 -6.99 4.54 3.00
N ASP A 349 -7.58 3.60 3.72
CA ASP A 349 -7.47 2.17 3.40
C ASP A 349 -8.81 1.68 2.85
N PRO A 350 -8.91 1.30 1.56
CA PRO A 350 -10.15 0.77 1.01
C PRO A 350 -10.56 -0.57 1.64
N GLN A 351 -9.64 -1.28 2.29
CA GLN A 351 -9.94 -2.53 3.00
C GLN A 351 -10.63 -2.26 4.34
N GLY A 352 -11.39 -3.23 4.78
CA GLY A 352 -12.12 -3.12 6.03
C GLY A 352 -13.30 -2.18 5.95
N GLU A 353 -13.50 -1.37 6.99
CA GLU A 353 -14.71 -0.57 7.17
C GLU A 353 -14.61 0.89 6.72
N THR A 354 -13.47 1.34 6.21
CA THR A 354 -13.26 2.75 5.83
C THR A 354 -14.28 3.26 4.80
N ILE A 355 -14.65 2.43 3.83
CA ILE A 355 -15.68 2.80 2.83
C ILE A 355 -17.07 2.88 3.48
N PRO A 356 -17.54 1.88 4.25
CA PRO A 356 -18.78 1.99 5.02
C PRO A 356 -18.84 3.19 5.97
N ASP A 357 -17.73 3.49 6.67
CA ASP A 357 -17.63 4.65 7.57
C ASP A 357 -17.79 5.97 6.81
N LEU A 358 -17.14 6.10 5.65
CA LEU A 358 -17.27 7.28 4.81
C LEU A 358 -18.72 7.52 4.36
N TYR A 359 -19.46 6.46 4.05
CA TYR A 359 -20.88 6.56 3.73
C TYR A 359 -21.72 6.96 4.94
N ASP A 360 -21.44 6.41 6.11
CA ASP A 360 -22.14 6.80 7.36
C ASP A 360 -21.89 8.27 7.68
N GLU A 361 -20.62 8.76 7.55
CA GLU A 361 -20.28 10.19 7.69
C GLU A 361 -21.01 11.06 6.66
N TYR A 362 -21.05 10.62 5.40
CA TYR A 362 -21.74 11.35 4.33
C TYR A 362 -23.25 11.44 4.56
N ASN A 363 -23.88 10.33 4.94
CA ASN A 363 -25.33 10.31 5.23
C ASN A 363 -25.67 11.18 6.46
N GLN A 364 -24.82 11.16 7.48
CA GLN A 364 -24.98 12.04 8.63
C GLN A 364 -24.84 13.51 8.25
N ALA A 365 -23.83 13.85 7.45
CA ALA A 365 -23.60 15.20 6.96
C ALA A 365 -24.80 15.72 6.13
N ALA A 366 -25.42 14.85 5.32
CA ALA A 366 -26.63 15.15 4.58
C ALA A 366 -27.81 15.49 5.52
N ARG A 367 -28.05 14.67 6.53
CA ARG A 367 -29.12 14.92 7.52
C ARG A 367 -28.91 16.22 8.30
N ILE A 368 -27.65 16.54 8.64
CA ILE A 368 -27.30 17.82 9.28
C ILE A 368 -27.57 18.99 8.31
N PHE A 369 -27.21 18.86 7.05
CA PHE A 369 -27.46 19.86 6.01
C PHE A 369 -28.97 20.14 5.81
N TRP A 370 -29.79 19.08 5.87
CA TRP A 370 -31.24 19.17 5.73
C TRP A 370 -31.99 19.50 7.04
N ASP A 371 -31.26 19.86 8.13
CA ASP A 371 -31.80 20.12 9.47
C ASP A 371 -32.61 18.93 10.06
N GLN A 372 -32.37 17.70 9.62
CA GLN A 372 -32.98 16.48 10.14
C GLN A 372 -32.25 15.93 11.37
N GLU A 373 -30.99 16.30 11.55
CA GLU A 373 -30.14 15.86 12.65
C GLU A 373 -29.36 17.06 13.21
N LYS A 374 -29.26 17.13 14.54
CA LYS A 374 -28.40 18.13 15.20
C LYS A 374 -26.94 17.66 15.13
N GLY A 375 -26.03 18.52 14.68
CA GLY A 375 -24.62 18.17 14.58
C GLY A 375 -23.74 19.34 14.20
N ASP A 376 -22.50 19.03 13.83
CA ASP A 376 -21.53 20.03 13.39
C ASP A 376 -21.92 20.57 12.01
N LYS A 377 -22.32 21.84 11.94
CA LYS A 377 -22.68 22.51 10.68
C LYS A 377 -21.58 22.50 9.63
N ARG A 378 -20.30 22.29 10.03
CA ARG A 378 -19.18 22.11 9.09
C ARG A 378 -19.34 20.83 8.27
N MET A 379 -19.92 19.77 8.85
CA MET A 379 -20.22 18.53 8.12
C MET A 379 -21.32 18.74 7.09
N GLY A 380 -22.40 19.47 7.46
CA GLY A 380 -23.44 19.87 6.51
C GLY A 380 -22.87 20.70 5.34
N ARG A 381 -21.95 21.62 5.62
CA ARG A 381 -21.25 22.40 4.58
C ARG A 381 -20.35 21.52 3.71
N ALA A 382 -19.67 20.53 4.30
CA ALA A 382 -18.88 19.56 3.53
C ALA A 382 -19.76 18.71 2.59
N PHE A 383 -20.95 18.30 3.05
CA PHE A 383 -21.96 17.66 2.18
C PHE A 383 -22.37 18.55 1.01
N GLU A 384 -22.72 19.80 1.29
CA GLU A 384 -23.09 20.79 0.25
C GLU A 384 -21.97 20.96 -0.81
N LEU A 385 -20.74 21.16 -0.37
CA LEU A 385 -19.57 21.33 -1.24
C LEU A 385 -19.16 20.06 -2.01
N SER A 386 -19.61 18.90 -1.55
CA SER A 386 -19.37 17.62 -2.23
C SER A 386 -20.35 17.35 -3.37
N GLN A 387 -21.46 18.10 -3.46
CA GLN A 387 -22.45 17.88 -4.50
C GLN A 387 -21.93 18.31 -5.89
N ILE A 388 -22.26 17.49 -6.87
CA ILE A 388 -21.89 17.73 -8.28
C ILE A 388 -23.19 18.06 -9.02
N GLY A 389 -23.30 19.30 -9.46
CA GLY A 389 -24.53 19.83 -10.04
C GLY A 389 -25.49 20.39 -9.00
N LYS A 390 -26.78 20.06 -9.10
CA LYS A 390 -27.80 20.57 -8.17
C LYS A 390 -27.69 19.86 -6.82
N ILE A 391 -27.74 20.64 -5.75
CA ILE A 391 -27.82 20.09 -4.40
C ILE A 391 -29.17 19.37 -4.25
N PRO A 392 -29.18 18.09 -3.83
CA PRO A 392 -30.42 17.34 -3.69
C PRO A 392 -31.30 17.94 -2.57
N LYS A 393 -32.60 17.89 -2.79
CA LYS A 393 -33.57 18.12 -1.72
C LYS A 393 -33.47 16.98 -0.69
N SER A 394 -34.00 17.21 0.50
CA SER A 394 -34.07 16.16 1.52
C SER A 394 -34.64 14.85 0.95
N GLU A 395 -33.88 13.78 1.08
CA GLU A 395 -34.22 12.44 0.61
C GLU A 395 -33.79 11.38 1.62
N PHE A 396 -34.38 10.21 1.55
CA PHE A 396 -33.94 9.05 2.33
C PHE A 396 -32.66 8.46 1.71
N LEU A 397 -31.61 8.35 2.52
CA LEU A 397 -30.34 7.74 2.13
C LEU A 397 -30.23 6.35 2.76
N PRO A 398 -30.15 5.26 1.98
CA PRO A 398 -29.98 3.93 2.50
C PRO A 398 -28.60 3.81 3.17
N ARG A 399 -28.53 3.12 4.30
CA ARG A 399 -27.27 2.88 4.98
C ARG A 399 -26.45 1.88 4.17
N PHE A 400 -25.22 2.22 3.87
CA PHE A 400 -24.35 1.40 3.02
C PHE A 400 -24.14 -0.03 3.57
N ARG A 401 -23.90 -0.16 4.90
CA ARG A 401 -23.72 -1.48 5.53
C ARG A 401 -24.93 -2.36 5.40
N ASP A 402 -26.14 -1.80 5.52
CA ASP A 402 -27.37 -2.56 5.38
C ASP A 402 -27.59 -2.99 3.94
N VAL A 403 -27.28 -2.11 2.98
CA VAL A 403 -27.31 -2.45 1.54
C VAL A 403 -26.30 -3.57 1.26
N ALA A 404 -25.04 -3.43 1.69
CA ALA A 404 -23.98 -4.40 1.47
C ALA A 404 -24.29 -5.78 2.10
N LEU A 405 -24.91 -5.79 3.28
CA LEU A 405 -25.34 -7.03 3.93
C LEU A 405 -26.54 -7.64 3.23
N TRP A 406 -27.62 -6.87 3.04
CA TRP A 406 -28.90 -7.41 2.59
C TRP A 406 -28.92 -7.78 1.12
N MET A 407 -28.13 -7.11 0.25
CA MET A 407 -28.07 -7.48 -1.15
C MET A 407 -27.48 -8.89 -1.38
N GLN A 408 -26.81 -9.47 -0.38
CA GLN A 408 -26.30 -10.84 -0.41
C GLN A 408 -27.35 -11.88 -0.01
N TYR A 409 -28.56 -11.43 0.38
CA TYR A 409 -29.69 -12.29 0.70
C TYR A 409 -30.68 -12.27 -0.47
N PRO A 410 -30.63 -13.27 -1.37
CA PRO A 410 -31.45 -13.27 -2.59
C PRO A 410 -32.95 -13.21 -2.35
N GLU A 411 -33.40 -13.61 -1.15
CA GLU A 411 -34.80 -13.59 -0.73
C GLU A 411 -35.29 -12.22 -0.27
N LEU A 412 -34.38 -11.27 -0.02
CA LEU A 412 -34.78 -9.95 0.44
C LEU A 412 -35.05 -8.99 -0.72
N ASN A 413 -36.18 -8.35 -0.67
CA ASN A 413 -36.47 -7.21 -1.54
C ASN A 413 -35.99 -5.93 -0.84
N LEU A 414 -34.83 -5.41 -1.26
CA LEU A 414 -34.21 -4.24 -0.65
C LEU A 414 -35.12 -3.02 -0.64
N VAL A 415 -35.87 -2.79 -1.71
CA VAL A 415 -36.84 -1.67 -1.78
C VAL A 415 -37.83 -1.77 -0.64
N SER A 416 -38.45 -2.94 -0.46
CA SER A 416 -39.43 -3.17 0.61
C SER A 416 -38.82 -3.02 2.00
N GLU A 417 -37.57 -3.48 2.20
CA GLU A 417 -36.92 -3.36 3.50
C GLU A 417 -36.59 -1.90 3.85
N PHE A 418 -36.13 -1.11 2.87
CA PHE A 418 -35.88 0.31 3.09
C PHE A 418 -37.16 1.15 3.18
N GLU A 419 -38.24 0.75 2.52
CA GLU A 419 -39.57 1.35 2.71
C GLU A 419 -40.09 1.15 4.14
N LYS A 420 -39.87 -0.01 4.74
CA LYS A 420 -40.19 -0.26 6.17
C LYS A 420 -39.38 0.65 7.10
N ILE A 421 -38.06 0.84 6.84
CA ILE A 421 -37.22 1.75 7.64
C ILE A 421 -37.67 3.19 7.47
N LYS A 422 -37.94 3.61 6.26
CA LYS A 422 -38.41 4.97 5.94
C LYS A 422 -39.81 5.25 6.50
N GLY A 423 -40.66 4.24 6.64
CA GLY A 423 -42.07 4.34 7.03
C GLY A 423 -42.99 4.82 5.90
N SER A 424 -42.52 4.84 4.64
CA SER A 424 -43.27 5.21 3.45
C SER A 424 -42.57 4.70 2.19
N SER A 425 -43.26 4.69 1.04
CA SER A 425 -42.68 4.27 -0.23
C SER A 425 -41.46 5.11 -0.64
N LEU A 426 -40.44 4.46 -1.24
CA LEU A 426 -39.31 5.14 -1.82
C LEU A 426 -39.71 5.89 -3.09
N THR A 427 -39.27 7.14 -3.21
CA THR A 427 -39.40 7.91 -4.46
C THR A 427 -38.49 7.32 -5.54
N ASP A 428 -38.70 7.70 -6.81
CA ASP A 428 -37.83 7.23 -7.90
C ASP A 428 -36.35 7.69 -7.71
N ILE A 429 -36.12 8.87 -7.13
CA ILE A 429 -34.80 9.37 -6.81
C ILE A 429 -34.14 8.47 -5.74
N GLU A 430 -34.87 8.13 -4.68
CA GLU A 430 -34.38 7.26 -3.61
C GLU A 430 -34.13 5.83 -4.07
N LYS A 431 -34.96 5.29 -4.97
CA LYS A 431 -34.72 4.01 -5.64
C LYS A 431 -33.44 4.04 -6.47
N ASN A 432 -33.23 5.12 -7.24
CA ASN A 432 -32.01 5.30 -8.00
C ASN A 432 -30.78 5.41 -7.07
N THR A 433 -30.88 6.13 -5.95
CA THR A 433 -29.84 6.22 -4.92
C THR A 433 -29.52 4.83 -4.32
N LEU A 434 -30.54 4.01 -4.08
CA LEU A 434 -30.37 2.62 -3.63
C LEU A 434 -29.62 1.78 -4.68
N GLU A 435 -29.99 1.85 -5.95
CA GLU A 435 -29.30 1.12 -7.03
C GLU A 435 -27.84 1.55 -7.20
N ILE A 436 -27.56 2.85 -7.10
CA ILE A 436 -26.19 3.37 -7.08
C ILE A 436 -25.43 2.81 -5.88
N THR A 437 -26.03 2.82 -4.68
CA THR A 437 -25.40 2.28 -3.48
C THR A 437 -25.12 0.78 -3.62
N LYS A 438 -26.04 0.00 -4.17
CA LYS A 438 -25.86 -1.44 -4.48
C LYS A 438 -24.63 -1.67 -5.37
N LYS A 439 -24.51 -0.88 -6.46
CA LYS A 439 -23.36 -0.99 -7.38
C LYS A 439 -22.02 -0.86 -6.63
N TYR A 440 -21.89 0.13 -5.76
CA TYR A 440 -20.63 0.38 -5.05
C TYR A 440 -20.45 -0.57 -3.85
N ALA A 441 -21.55 -1.01 -3.23
CA ALA A 441 -21.53 -2.06 -2.23
C ALA A 441 -21.00 -3.39 -2.82
N GLN A 442 -21.41 -3.73 -4.05
CA GLN A 442 -20.88 -4.90 -4.74
C GLN A 442 -19.36 -4.79 -4.97
N ILE A 443 -18.87 -3.63 -5.43
CA ILE A 443 -17.42 -3.39 -5.61
C ILE A 443 -16.66 -3.58 -4.29
N TRP A 444 -17.22 -3.07 -3.18
CA TRP A 444 -16.61 -3.21 -1.86
C TRP A 444 -16.63 -4.67 -1.37
N ILE A 445 -17.74 -5.38 -1.53
CA ILE A 445 -17.86 -6.81 -1.16
C ILE A 445 -16.82 -7.62 -1.92
N ASP A 446 -16.71 -7.43 -3.24
CA ASP A 446 -15.87 -8.26 -4.10
C ASP A 446 -14.36 -8.05 -3.87
N ARG A 447 -13.95 -6.87 -3.38
CA ARG A 447 -12.53 -6.48 -3.41
C ARG A 447 -11.95 -6.05 -2.07
N TYR A 448 -12.77 -5.56 -1.14
CA TYR A 448 -12.29 -4.82 0.02
C TYR A 448 -12.95 -5.21 1.35
N SER A 449 -14.09 -5.87 1.31
CA SER A 449 -14.80 -6.23 2.54
C SER A 449 -14.01 -7.27 3.34
N PRO A 450 -14.05 -7.20 4.67
CA PRO A 450 -13.59 -8.29 5.51
C PRO A 450 -14.32 -9.60 5.19
N ASN A 451 -13.65 -10.72 5.38
CA ASN A 451 -14.24 -12.04 5.07
C ASN A 451 -15.56 -12.30 5.79
N GLU A 452 -15.73 -11.72 7.00
CA GLU A 452 -16.99 -11.83 7.76
C GLU A 452 -18.19 -11.20 7.08
N PHE A 453 -17.98 -10.25 6.15
CA PHE A 453 -19.06 -9.62 5.37
C PHE A 453 -19.41 -10.37 4.09
N GLN A 454 -18.59 -11.31 3.64
CA GLN A 454 -18.84 -12.05 2.39
C GLN A 454 -19.76 -13.23 2.65
N LEU A 455 -20.95 -13.24 2.03
CA LEU A 455 -21.96 -14.30 2.14
C LEU A 455 -22.18 -15.06 0.82
N THR A 456 -21.29 -14.91 -0.14
CA THR A 456 -21.26 -15.68 -1.39
C THR A 456 -20.43 -16.94 -1.23
N ALA A 457 -20.81 -18.04 -1.89
CA ALA A 457 -20.05 -19.29 -1.84
C ALA A 457 -18.60 -19.07 -2.29
N SER A 458 -17.66 -19.45 -1.44
CA SER A 458 -16.24 -19.36 -1.74
C SER A 458 -15.85 -20.29 -2.91
N GLU A 459 -15.03 -19.81 -3.84
CA GLU A 459 -14.48 -20.65 -4.91
C GLU A 459 -13.56 -21.74 -4.35
N SER A 460 -12.71 -21.38 -3.39
CA SER A 460 -11.89 -22.33 -2.64
C SER A 460 -12.73 -22.98 -1.52
N THR A 461 -12.41 -24.22 -1.18
CA THR A 461 -13.07 -24.91 -0.06
C THR A 461 -12.66 -24.29 1.26
N PRO A 462 -13.61 -23.74 2.07
CA PRO A 462 -13.28 -23.14 3.35
C PRO A 462 -12.60 -24.14 4.29
N ILE A 463 -11.57 -23.72 4.99
CA ILE A 463 -10.81 -24.57 5.91
C ILE A 463 -11.68 -25.05 7.09
N GLU A 464 -12.64 -24.24 7.51
CA GLU A 464 -13.59 -24.54 8.57
C GLU A 464 -14.47 -25.74 8.23
N SER A 465 -14.63 -26.06 6.94
CA SER A 465 -15.43 -27.21 6.48
C SER A 465 -14.86 -28.56 6.91
N VAL A 466 -13.57 -28.64 7.28
CA VAL A 466 -12.97 -29.88 7.81
C VAL A 466 -13.56 -30.31 9.14
N THR A 467 -14.17 -29.39 9.89
CA THR A 467 -14.83 -29.66 11.18
C THR A 467 -16.17 -30.39 11.02
N LEU A 468 -16.73 -30.48 9.80
CA LEU A 468 -17.97 -31.20 9.54
C LEU A 468 -17.82 -32.69 9.85
N ASN A 469 -18.72 -33.23 10.67
CA ASN A 469 -18.76 -34.66 10.95
C ASN A 469 -19.45 -35.47 9.85
N THR A 470 -19.45 -36.77 9.93
CA THR A 470 -20.03 -37.67 8.93
C THR A 470 -21.50 -37.41 8.69
N ASP A 471 -22.29 -37.17 9.75
CA ASP A 471 -23.73 -36.93 9.63
C ASP A 471 -24.02 -35.58 8.95
N GLN A 472 -23.19 -34.57 9.23
CA GLN A 472 -23.27 -33.27 8.58
C GLN A 472 -22.90 -33.35 7.09
N LEU A 473 -21.89 -34.13 6.73
CA LEU A 473 -21.54 -34.38 5.32
C LEU A 473 -22.62 -35.16 4.59
N SER A 474 -23.21 -36.17 5.23
CA SER A 474 -24.33 -36.89 4.66
C SER A 474 -25.56 -36.01 4.40
N TYR A 475 -25.92 -35.14 5.36
CA TYR A 475 -26.97 -34.14 5.15
C TYR A 475 -26.66 -33.23 3.98
N LEU A 476 -25.42 -32.73 3.91
CA LEU A 476 -24.98 -31.81 2.83
C LEU A 476 -25.07 -32.50 1.47
N GLU A 477 -24.69 -33.77 1.37
CA GLU A 477 -24.80 -34.55 0.15
C GLU A 477 -26.26 -34.71 -0.30
N GLU A 478 -27.16 -35.05 0.62
CA GLU A 478 -28.58 -35.17 0.33
C GLU A 478 -29.20 -33.81 -0.04
N ALA A 479 -28.78 -32.72 0.63
CA ALA A 479 -29.23 -31.39 0.31
C ALA A 479 -28.80 -30.97 -1.11
N ILE A 480 -27.57 -31.24 -1.53
CA ILE A 480 -27.09 -30.97 -2.89
C ILE A 480 -27.85 -31.84 -3.92
N LYS A 481 -28.05 -33.11 -3.64
CA LYS A 481 -28.88 -34.00 -4.49
C LYS A 481 -30.31 -33.46 -4.65
N LEU A 482 -30.89 -32.95 -3.56
CA LEU A 482 -32.23 -32.36 -3.56
C LEU A 482 -32.30 -31.10 -4.43
N VAL A 483 -31.32 -30.22 -4.28
CA VAL A 483 -31.20 -28.99 -5.11
C VAL A 483 -31.15 -29.35 -6.60
N ASN A 484 -30.41 -30.39 -6.96
CA ASN A 484 -30.20 -30.82 -8.34
C ASN A 484 -31.31 -31.72 -8.89
N SER A 485 -32.25 -32.21 -8.05
CA SER A 485 -33.26 -33.24 -8.43
C SER A 485 -34.31 -32.71 -9.43
N ARG A 486 -34.57 -31.43 -9.42
CA ARG A 486 -35.53 -30.76 -10.28
C ARG A 486 -35.32 -29.24 -10.30
N GLU A 487 -36.03 -28.54 -11.18
CA GLU A 487 -36.15 -27.09 -11.08
C GLU A 487 -37.05 -26.66 -9.91
N TRP A 488 -36.63 -25.58 -9.25
CA TRP A 488 -37.34 -25.03 -8.10
C TRP A 488 -37.85 -23.62 -8.40
N PRO A 489 -39.02 -23.47 -9.05
CA PRO A 489 -39.56 -22.17 -9.39
C PRO A 489 -39.82 -21.27 -8.17
N ASP A 490 -40.15 -21.90 -7.03
CA ASP A 490 -40.29 -21.24 -5.74
C ASP A 490 -39.26 -21.80 -4.74
N PRO A 491 -38.24 -21.00 -4.40
CA PRO A 491 -37.23 -21.41 -3.41
C PRO A 491 -37.81 -21.74 -2.04
N GLN A 492 -38.99 -21.26 -1.68
CA GLN A 492 -39.64 -21.55 -0.41
C GLN A 492 -39.96 -23.06 -0.29
N ASN A 493 -40.35 -23.69 -1.40
CA ASN A 493 -40.60 -25.13 -1.42
C ASN A 493 -39.31 -25.94 -1.15
N LEU A 494 -38.20 -25.52 -1.74
CA LEU A 494 -36.90 -26.14 -1.43
C LEU A 494 -36.51 -25.91 0.02
N GLN A 495 -36.73 -24.72 0.58
CA GLN A 495 -36.44 -24.43 1.99
C GLN A 495 -37.20 -25.36 2.92
N GLN A 496 -38.48 -25.65 2.62
CA GLN A 496 -39.32 -26.58 3.40
C GLN A 496 -38.79 -28.00 3.28
N GLU A 497 -38.38 -28.44 2.09
CA GLU A 497 -37.79 -29.77 1.90
C GLU A 497 -36.45 -29.94 2.62
N LEU A 498 -35.56 -28.94 2.56
CA LEU A 498 -34.31 -28.93 3.32
C LEU A 498 -34.57 -29.00 4.83
N PHE A 499 -35.57 -28.28 5.32
CA PHE A 499 -35.98 -28.37 6.72
C PHE A 499 -36.56 -29.74 7.09
N ASN A 500 -37.38 -30.35 6.24
CA ASN A 500 -37.91 -31.70 6.47
C ASN A 500 -36.80 -32.75 6.46
N LEU A 501 -35.80 -32.58 5.55
CA LEU A 501 -34.61 -33.39 5.50
C LEU A 501 -33.80 -33.32 6.81
N SER A 502 -33.62 -32.13 7.34
CA SER A 502 -32.88 -31.90 8.59
C SER A 502 -33.51 -32.60 9.82
N LYS A 503 -34.85 -32.75 9.84
CA LYS A 503 -35.58 -33.40 10.93
C LYS A 503 -35.39 -34.91 10.97
N LYS A 504 -35.01 -35.52 9.85
CA LYS A 504 -34.74 -36.95 9.76
C LYS A 504 -33.38 -37.36 10.30
N GLY A 505 -32.51 -36.41 10.57
CA GLY A 505 -31.13 -36.64 11.02
C GLY A 505 -30.67 -35.69 12.13
N ILE A 506 -29.78 -34.80 11.81
CA ILE A 506 -28.99 -34.00 12.78
C ILE A 506 -29.69 -32.76 13.36
N GLY A 507 -30.94 -32.51 12.95
CA GLY A 507 -31.70 -31.33 13.37
C GLY A 507 -31.33 -30.01 12.59
N ALA A 508 -32.28 -29.09 12.54
CA ALA A 508 -32.20 -27.92 11.66
C ALA A 508 -30.97 -27.05 11.92
N LYS A 509 -30.58 -26.85 13.16
CA LYS A 509 -29.42 -26.00 13.50
C LYS A 509 -28.13 -26.54 12.89
N GLN A 510 -27.83 -27.80 13.14
CA GLN A 510 -26.59 -28.41 12.64
C GLN A 510 -26.63 -28.63 11.13
N ALA A 511 -27.80 -28.94 10.58
CA ALA A 511 -28.01 -29.09 9.15
C ALA A 511 -27.71 -27.82 8.37
N PHE A 512 -28.27 -26.69 8.79
CA PHE A 512 -27.99 -25.41 8.12
C PHE A 512 -26.57 -24.87 8.38
N GLN A 513 -26.03 -25.09 9.58
CA GLN A 513 -24.63 -24.79 9.85
C GLN A 513 -23.68 -25.59 8.93
N SER A 514 -23.98 -26.81 8.58
CA SER A 514 -23.14 -27.60 7.67
C SER A 514 -23.08 -27.00 6.27
N ILE A 515 -24.20 -26.44 5.76
CA ILE A 515 -24.23 -25.71 4.50
C ILE A 515 -23.30 -24.48 4.58
N TYR A 516 -23.45 -23.68 5.62
CA TYR A 516 -22.65 -22.45 5.72
C TYR A 516 -21.16 -22.71 5.98
N LEU A 517 -20.82 -23.69 6.80
CA LEU A 517 -19.43 -24.12 6.99
C LEU A 517 -18.80 -24.62 5.69
N ALA A 518 -19.56 -25.41 4.91
CA ALA A 518 -19.09 -25.96 3.65
C ALA A 518 -18.82 -24.91 2.59
N PHE A 519 -19.67 -23.90 2.47
CA PHE A 519 -19.62 -22.95 1.37
C PHE A 519 -19.11 -21.56 1.75
N LEU A 520 -19.27 -21.14 3.02
CA LEU A 520 -18.91 -19.81 3.52
C LEU A 520 -17.78 -19.81 4.54
N GLY A 521 -17.45 -20.96 5.14
CA GLY A 521 -16.57 -21.05 6.31
C GLY A 521 -17.17 -20.42 7.58
N LYS A 522 -18.50 -20.32 7.65
CA LYS A 522 -19.24 -19.65 8.74
C LYS A 522 -20.31 -20.57 9.33
N THR A 523 -20.79 -20.21 10.51
CA THR A 523 -21.89 -20.95 11.16
C THR A 523 -23.28 -20.36 10.85
N TYR A 524 -23.36 -19.31 10.03
CA TYR A 524 -24.56 -18.58 9.62
C TYR A 524 -24.44 -18.09 8.17
N GLY A 525 -25.59 -17.76 7.57
CA GLY A 525 -25.65 -17.27 6.19
C GLY A 525 -27.08 -16.92 5.76
N PRO A 526 -27.30 -16.62 4.48
CA PRO A 526 -28.64 -16.41 3.89
C PRO A 526 -29.55 -17.63 4.04
N ARG A 527 -30.86 -17.48 3.72
CA ARG A 527 -31.76 -18.65 3.67
C ARG A 527 -31.18 -19.71 2.74
N ALA A 528 -31.02 -20.92 3.25
CA ALA A 528 -30.22 -21.97 2.62
C ALA A 528 -30.69 -22.33 1.20
N ALA A 529 -32.00 -22.39 0.96
CA ALA A 529 -32.54 -22.69 -0.38
C ALA A 529 -32.14 -21.61 -1.41
N TRP A 530 -32.33 -20.33 -1.10
CA TRP A 530 -31.94 -19.23 -1.97
C TRP A 530 -30.45 -19.22 -2.21
N PHE A 531 -29.66 -19.42 -1.15
CA PHE A 531 -28.21 -19.48 -1.22
C PHE A 531 -27.73 -20.60 -2.14
N LEU A 532 -28.22 -21.83 -1.94
CA LEU A 532 -27.83 -23.00 -2.73
C LEU A 532 -28.25 -22.87 -4.21
N LEU A 533 -29.45 -22.36 -4.48
CA LEU A 533 -29.94 -22.14 -5.84
C LEU A 533 -29.14 -21.07 -6.61
N ASN A 534 -28.60 -20.08 -5.91
CA ASN A 534 -27.76 -19.03 -6.51
C ASN A 534 -26.25 -19.39 -6.48
N THR A 535 -25.86 -20.49 -5.84
CA THR A 535 -24.48 -20.97 -5.86
C THR A 535 -24.13 -21.55 -7.23
N ASN A 536 -22.92 -21.23 -7.72
CA ASN A 536 -22.41 -21.77 -8.97
C ASN A 536 -22.49 -23.30 -8.96
N LYS A 537 -23.14 -23.90 -9.96
CA LYS A 537 -23.36 -25.35 -10.02
C LYS A 537 -22.08 -26.18 -9.96
N LYS A 538 -20.97 -25.68 -10.49
CA LYS A 538 -19.67 -26.34 -10.41
C LYS A 538 -19.19 -26.42 -8.98
N ILE A 539 -19.24 -25.29 -8.26
CA ILE A 539 -18.88 -25.19 -6.83
C ILE A 539 -19.81 -26.08 -5.99
N LEU A 540 -21.12 -26.00 -6.25
CA LEU A 540 -22.13 -26.79 -5.54
C LEU A 540 -21.83 -28.31 -5.62
N ASN A 541 -21.54 -28.80 -6.83
CA ASN A 541 -21.37 -30.21 -7.10
C ASN A 541 -20.00 -30.77 -6.69
N SER A 542 -18.96 -29.96 -6.70
CA SER A 542 -17.61 -30.40 -6.30
C SER A 542 -17.35 -30.31 -4.79
N ARG A 543 -18.14 -29.53 -4.06
CA ARG A 543 -17.83 -29.14 -2.68
C ARG A 543 -17.57 -30.30 -1.73
N ILE A 544 -18.34 -31.35 -1.79
CA ILE A 544 -18.17 -32.52 -0.89
C ILE A 544 -16.85 -33.23 -1.17
N SER A 545 -16.57 -33.52 -2.46
CA SER A 545 -15.32 -34.17 -2.83
C SER A 545 -14.11 -33.31 -2.47
N ASP A 546 -14.25 -31.99 -2.54
CA ASP A 546 -13.19 -31.06 -2.20
C ASP A 546 -12.96 -30.96 -0.68
N ILE A 547 -14.05 -31.04 0.12
CA ILE A 547 -13.96 -31.18 1.59
C ILE A 547 -13.28 -32.49 1.97
N GLU A 548 -13.64 -33.60 1.33
CA GLU A 548 -13.01 -34.89 1.60
C GLU A 548 -11.52 -34.89 1.24
N LYS A 549 -11.16 -34.30 0.12
CA LYS A 549 -9.74 -34.10 -0.23
C LYS A 549 -9.02 -33.26 0.79
N LEU A 550 -9.65 -32.16 1.22
CA LEU A 550 -9.10 -31.25 2.23
C LEU A 550 -8.96 -31.96 3.58
N LYS A 551 -9.93 -32.80 4.00
CA LYS A 551 -9.82 -33.65 5.19
C LYS A 551 -8.68 -34.63 5.04
N LYS A 552 -8.61 -35.39 3.93
CA LYS A 552 -7.53 -36.32 3.65
C LYS A 552 -6.16 -35.68 3.55
N SER A 553 -6.08 -34.45 3.02
CA SER A 553 -4.82 -33.69 3.04
C SER A 553 -4.45 -33.29 4.45
N LYS A 554 -5.42 -32.89 5.29
CA LYS A 554 -5.20 -32.63 6.73
C LYS A 554 -4.91 -33.90 7.55
N GLU A 555 -5.54 -35.02 7.22
CA GLU A 555 -5.22 -36.33 7.83
C GLU A 555 -3.85 -36.87 7.37
N LYS A 556 -3.37 -36.41 6.17
CA LYS A 556 -2.00 -36.66 5.70
C LYS A 556 -0.99 -35.60 6.15
N GLU A 557 -1.46 -34.45 6.64
CA GLU A 557 -0.67 -33.46 7.41
C GLU A 557 -0.50 -33.91 8.88
N ASP A 558 -0.77 -35.17 9.22
CA ASP A 558 -0.34 -35.77 10.46
C ASP A 558 1.20 -35.75 10.48
N PHE A 559 1.69 -34.74 11.13
CA PHE A 559 3.06 -34.52 11.54
C PHE A 559 4.11 -34.91 10.50
N LEU A 560 4.75 -33.87 9.91
CA LEU A 560 5.90 -34.01 9.01
C LEU A 560 7.05 -34.79 9.68
N PHE A 561 7.06 -34.80 11.02
CA PHE A 561 8.08 -35.44 11.81
C PHE A 561 7.47 -36.18 13.03
N ASP A 562 8.03 -37.35 13.32
CA ASP A 562 7.75 -38.09 14.55
C ASP A 562 8.27 -37.34 15.80
N ILE A 563 7.92 -37.89 16.98
CA ILE A 563 8.53 -37.39 18.23
C ILE A 563 10.03 -37.76 18.22
N PHE A 564 10.87 -36.76 18.51
CA PHE A 564 12.29 -36.99 18.70
C PHE A 564 12.51 -37.64 20.08
N ASP A 565 12.75 -38.93 20.10
CA ASP A 565 12.91 -39.72 21.31
C ASP A 565 14.36 -40.24 21.47
N GLN A 566 15.28 -39.28 21.56
CA GLN A 566 16.74 -39.53 21.82
C GLN A 566 17.22 -38.59 22.93
N PRO A 567 16.84 -38.85 24.18
CA PRO A 567 17.17 -37.99 25.32
C PRO A 567 18.66 -37.93 25.60
N GLU A 568 19.46 -38.92 25.14
CA GLU A 568 20.93 -38.89 25.15
C GLU A 568 21.52 -37.82 24.21
N ILE A 569 20.73 -37.29 23.29
CA ILE A 569 21.14 -36.20 22.42
C ILE A 569 20.53 -34.90 22.88
N PHE A 570 19.18 -34.83 22.97
CA PHE A 570 18.45 -33.62 23.34
C PHE A 570 17.24 -33.89 24.23
N SER A 571 17.09 -33.09 25.27
CA SER A 571 15.92 -33.10 26.14
C SER A 571 15.52 -31.71 26.61
N ILE A 572 14.33 -31.60 27.16
CA ILE A 572 13.80 -30.39 27.80
C ILE A 572 13.76 -30.62 29.32
N ASP A 573 14.21 -29.66 30.11
CA ASP A 573 14.17 -29.71 31.58
C ASP A 573 12.71 -29.65 32.09
N LYS A 574 12.42 -30.40 33.11
CA LYS A 574 11.08 -30.52 33.66
C LYS A 574 10.51 -29.20 34.20
N ASN A 575 11.31 -28.37 34.85
CA ASN A 575 10.82 -27.08 35.36
C ASN A 575 10.53 -26.13 34.21
N PHE A 576 11.32 -26.21 33.14
CA PHE A 576 11.04 -25.45 31.90
C PHE A 576 9.75 -25.92 31.25
N GLU A 577 9.49 -27.24 31.14
CA GLU A 577 8.23 -27.80 30.60
C GLU A 577 7.00 -27.31 31.38
N GLU A 578 7.09 -27.29 32.70
CA GLU A 578 6.00 -26.84 33.58
C GLU A 578 5.72 -25.34 33.41
N LYS A 579 6.76 -24.54 33.23
CA LYS A 579 6.62 -23.07 33.05
C LYS A 579 6.20 -22.70 31.64
N TYR A 580 6.69 -23.39 30.61
CA TYR A 580 6.44 -23.13 29.21
C TYR A 580 5.79 -24.33 28.48
N PRO A 581 4.57 -24.73 28.84
CA PRO A 581 3.94 -25.95 28.32
C PRO A 581 3.59 -25.87 26.83
N SER A 582 3.68 -24.68 26.22
CA SER A 582 3.49 -24.49 24.78
C SER A 582 4.78 -24.68 23.98
N ALA A 583 5.93 -24.87 24.62
CA ALA A 583 7.20 -24.99 23.93
C ALA A 583 7.23 -26.22 23.02
N THR A 584 7.70 -26.04 21.81
CA THR A 584 7.82 -27.09 20.79
C THR A 584 9.14 -26.89 20.07
N ILE A 585 10.04 -27.86 20.12
CA ILE A 585 11.36 -27.77 19.52
C ILE A 585 11.50 -28.79 18.40
N GLY A 586 11.75 -28.30 17.18
CA GLY A 586 12.18 -29.15 16.08
C GLY A 586 13.68 -29.42 16.18
N ILE A 587 14.07 -30.69 16.12
CA ILE A 587 15.47 -31.13 16.15
C ILE A 587 15.78 -31.89 14.88
N ALA A 588 16.95 -31.59 14.28
CA ALA A 588 17.48 -32.43 13.21
C ALA A 588 19.00 -32.60 13.37
N ILE A 589 19.48 -33.75 12.95
CA ILE A 589 20.91 -34.06 12.81
C ILE A 589 21.17 -34.32 11.34
N MET A 590 22.11 -33.59 10.79
CA MET A 590 22.59 -33.78 9.42
C MET A 590 24.08 -34.09 9.42
N ASP A 591 24.50 -34.96 8.48
CA ASP A 591 25.91 -35.35 8.31
C ASP A 591 26.35 -35.16 6.88
N GLY A 592 27.66 -34.99 6.66
CA GLY A 592 28.26 -34.84 5.35
C GLY A 592 28.05 -33.47 4.70
N VAL A 593 27.77 -32.43 5.49
CA VAL A 593 27.62 -31.07 4.93
C VAL A 593 28.96 -30.50 4.45
N ASN A 594 28.92 -29.70 3.39
CA ASN A 594 30.04 -28.95 2.87
C ASN A 594 29.76 -27.46 2.94
N ILE A 595 30.37 -26.76 3.86
CA ILE A 595 30.06 -25.36 4.18
C ILE A 595 31.08 -24.45 3.51
N GLU A 596 30.61 -23.56 2.66
CA GLU A 596 31.41 -22.57 1.95
C GLU A 596 31.23 -21.18 2.56
N LYS A 597 32.13 -20.27 2.21
CA LYS A 597 32.06 -18.89 2.71
C LYS A 597 30.89 -18.14 2.06
N ILE A 598 30.66 -18.31 0.76
CA ILE A 598 29.67 -17.60 -0.04
C ILE A 598 29.18 -18.51 -1.16
N ASN A 599 27.85 -18.43 -1.45
CA ASN A 599 27.25 -19.05 -2.63
C ASN A 599 26.45 -18.01 -3.40
N LYS A 600 26.70 -17.86 -4.70
CA LYS A 600 26.11 -16.81 -5.55
C LYS A 600 24.58 -16.91 -5.69
N GLU A 601 24.02 -18.10 -5.70
CA GLU A 601 22.57 -18.28 -5.80
C GLU A 601 21.87 -17.95 -4.48
N LEU A 602 22.49 -18.37 -3.36
CA LEU A 602 22.02 -18.02 -2.04
C LEU A 602 22.04 -16.50 -1.81
N GLU A 603 23.06 -15.79 -2.29
CA GLU A 603 23.09 -14.32 -2.22
C GLU A 603 21.94 -13.66 -2.99
N LYS A 604 21.57 -14.18 -4.16
CA LYS A 604 20.40 -13.68 -4.92
C LYS A 604 19.07 -13.91 -4.17
N GLU A 605 18.89 -15.09 -3.56
CA GLU A 605 17.71 -15.35 -2.73
C GLU A 605 17.64 -14.41 -1.54
N LYS A 606 18.77 -14.14 -0.91
CA LYS A 606 18.93 -13.22 0.21
C LYS A 606 18.58 -11.79 -0.18
N GLU A 607 19.10 -11.30 -1.31
CA GLU A 607 18.76 -9.98 -1.87
C GLU A 607 17.27 -9.86 -2.19
N SER A 608 16.68 -10.90 -2.78
CA SER A 608 15.25 -10.96 -3.08
C SER A 608 14.41 -10.85 -1.80
N LEU A 609 14.74 -11.60 -0.77
CA LEU A 609 14.04 -11.56 0.51
C LEU A 609 14.19 -10.20 1.20
N ILE A 610 15.39 -9.62 1.21
CA ILE A 610 15.65 -8.28 1.76
C ILE A 610 14.77 -7.24 1.03
N ASN A 611 14.66 -7.32 -0.28
CA ASN A 611 13.80 -6.44 -1.06
C ASN A 611 12.31 -6.56 -0.70
N ASN A 612 11.86 -7.76 -0.33
CA ASN A 612 10.47 -7.99 0.08
C ASN A 612 10.15 -7.45 1.50
N VAL A 613 11.16 -7.32 2.36
CA VAL A 613 10.96 -6.90 3.76
C VAL A 613 11.48 -5.49 4.06
N LYS A 614 12.14 -4.82 3.12
CA LYS A 614 12.77 -3.50 3.31
C LYS A 614 11.81 -2.38 3.72
N ASP A 615 10.53 -2.54 3.43
CA ASP A 615 9.50 -1.54 3.72
C ASP A 615 8.77 -1.79 5.05
N LEU A 616 9.12 -2.88 5.77
CA LEU A 616 8.56 -3.16 7.08
C LEU A 616 9.07 -2.15 8.11
N THR A 617 8.16 -1.59 8.89
CA THR A 617 8.53 -0.78 10.05
C THR A 617 8.93 -1.67 11.23
N PRO A 618 9.77 -1.21 12.17
CA PRO A 618 10.07 -1.94 13.39
C PRO A 618 8.81 -2.31 14.20
N LYS A 619 7.75 -1.51 14.11
CA LYS A 619 6.47 -1.78 14.77
C LYS A 619 5.75 -2.96 14.11
N GLU A 620 5.65 -2.99 12.79
CA GLU A 620 5.03 -4.11 12.06
C GLU A 620 5.76 -5.43 12.31
N VAL A 621 7.09 -5.38 12.42
CA VAL A 621 7.87 -6.56 12.82
C VAL A 621 7.50 -6.99 14.24
N GLN A 622 7.36 -6.07 15.18
CA GLN A 622 7.04 -6.38 16.59
C GLN A 622 5.59 -6.85 16.78
N ASP A 623 4.65 -6.30 16.00
CA ASP A 623 3.22 -6.64 16.07
C ASP A 623 2.90 -7.99 15.39
N ASN A 624 3.87 -8.59 14.69
CA ASN A 624 3.71 -9.91 14.09
C ASN A 624 3.48 -10.99 15.16
N LYS A 625 2.56 -11.90 14.92
CA LYS A 625 2.08 -12.92 15.87
C LYS A 625 3.21 -13.83 16.37
N GLU A 626 4.05 -14.32 15.46
CA GLU A 626 5.16 -15.23 15.79
C GLU A 626 6.24 -14.49 16.57
N ILE A 627 6.60 -13.29 16.16
CA ILE A 627 7.60 -12.46 16.86
C ILE A 627 7.11 -12.04 18.25
N ASN A 628 5.83 -11.70 18.36
CA ASN A 628 5.23 -11.36 19.65
C ASN A 628 5.19 -12.55 20.63
N SER A 629 5.19 -13.79 20.12
CA SER A 629 5.33 -15.01 20.94
C SER A 629 6.67 -15.05 21.67
N TYR A 630 7.77 -14.74 20.99
CA TYR A 630 9.09 -14.62 21.62
C TYR A 630 9.18 -13.43 22.56
N ARG A 631 8.61 -12.31 22.17
CA ARG A 631 8.60 -11.11 23.02
C ARG A 631 7.95 -11.37 24.37
N LYS A 632 6.81 -12.04 24.41
CA LYS A 632 6.15 -12.44 25.67
C LYS A 632 7.06 -13.29 26.55
N MET A 633 7.72 -14.29 25.97
CA MET A 633 8.67 -15.12 26.68
C MET A 633 9.87 -14.31 27.24
N TYR A 634 10.39 -13.35 26.48
CA TYR A 634 11.47 -12.46 26.93
C TYR A 634 11.02 -11.56 28.10
N GLU A 635 9.79 -11.05 28.04
CA GLU A 635 9.18 -10.28 29.14
C GLU A 635 9.05 -11.16 30.42
N GLU A 636 8.65 -12.43 30.26
CA GLU A 636 8.57 -13.39 31.38
C GLU A 636 9.94 -13.77 31.96
N MET A 637 10.99 -13.79 31.13
CA MET A 637 12.39 -13.94 31.59
C MET A 637 12.96 -12.64 32.21
N GLY A 638 12.23 -11.52 32.17
CA GLY A 638 12.71 -10.23 32.65
C GLY A 638 13.75 -9.57 31.72
N ILE A 639 13.76 -9.96 30.45
CA ILE A 639 14.70 -9.43 29.45
C ILE A 639 14.06 -8.20 28.77
N ASP A 640 14.81 -7.09 28.74
CA ASP A 640 14.41 -5.89 28.01
C ASP A 640 14.48 -6.15 26.50
N TRP A 641 13.29 -6.27 25.87
CA TRP A 641 13.15 -6.48 24.43
C TRP A 641 13.85 -5.43 23.57
N ASN A 642 14.04 -4.21 24.07
CA ASN A 642 14.75 -3.17 23.31
C ASN A 642 16.24 -3.45 23.21
N LYS A 643 16.81 -4.16 24.19
CA LYS A 643 18.23 -4.53 24.25
C LYS A 643 18.52 -5.87 23.61
N ARG A 644 17.65 -6.87 23.81
CA ARG A 644 17.80 -8.22 23.26
C ARG A 644 16.52 -8.61 22.55
N LYS A 645 16.62 -9.10 21.33
CA LYS A 645 15.49 -9.52 20.48
C LYS A 645 15.74 -10.92 19.96
N SER A 646 14.66 -11.69 19.74
CA SER A 646 14.76 -12.99 19.05
C SER A 646 15.41 -12.83 17.67
N SER A 647 16.09 -13.88 17.19
CA SER A 647 16.79 -13.87 15.90
C SER A 647 15.91 -13.41 14.72
N PRO A 648 14.65 -13.85 14.53
CA PRO A 648 13.80 -13.36 13.45
C PRO A 648 13.50 -11.85 13.56
N ALA A 649 13.25 -11.34 14.76
CA ALA A 649 13.02 -9.90 14.95
C ALA A 649 14.26 -9.07 14.64
N ALA A 650 15.42 -9.51 15.08
CA ALA A 650 16.69 -8.81 14.86
C ALA A 650 17.06 -8.76 13.36
N LEU A 651 16.91 -9.89 12.66
CA LEU A 651 17.18 -10.00 11.22
C LEU A 651 16.23 -9.14 10.38
N LEU A 652 14.94 -9.20 10.65
CA LEU A 652 13.92 -8.41 9.92
C LEU A 652 14.10 -6.91 10.13
N ILE A 653 14.31 -6.46 11.38
CA ILE A 653 14.55 -5.04 11.67
C ILE A 653 15.84 -4.55 11.00
N ARG A 654 16.89 -5.37 11.00
CA ARG A 654 18.16 -5.02 10.33
C ARG A 654 17.98 -4.90 8.82
N ALA A 655 17.27 -5.84 8.21
CA ALA A 655 16.97 -5.83 6.77
C ALA A 655 16.09 -4.63 6.38
N SER A 656 15.06 -4.34 7.16
CA SER A 656 14.15 -3.20 6.89
C SER A 656 14.85 -1.83 7.04
N GLN A 657 15.91 -1.74 7.86
CA GLN A 657 16.74 -0.53 7.98
C GLN A 657 17.79 -0.38 6.86
N GLY A 658 17.79 -1.23 5.86
CA GLY A 658 18.77 -1.20 4.77
C GLY A 658 20.21 -1.60 5.18
N LYS A 659 20.40 -2.18 6.38
CA LYS A 659 21.72 -2.58 6.88
C LYS A 659 22.20 -3.93 6.32
N GLY A 660 21.38 -4.57 5.47
CA GLY A 660 21.67 -5.89 4.90
C GLY A 660 21.76 -7.00 5.96
N ILE A 661 22.01 -8.22 5.51
CA ILE A 661 22.30 -9.39 6.35
C ILE A 661 23.77 -9.75 6.14
N ALA A 662 24.49 -10.00 7.21
CA ALA A 662 25.91 -10.36 7.13
C ALA A 662 26.10 -11.69 6.38
N ASN A 663 27.18 -11.81 5.60
CA ASN A 663 27.61 -13.05 4.98
C ASN A 663 28.49 -13.79 5.98
N ILE A 664 27.93 -14.83 6.60
CA ILE A 664 28.61 -15.64 7.60
C ILE A 664 29.23 -16.87 6.95
N ASN A 665 28.40 -17.78 6.50
CA ASN A 665 28.74 -18.94 5.68
C ASN A 665 27.43 -19.51 5.07
N THR A 666 27.54 -20.44 4.11
CA THR A 666 26.39 -20.97 3.38
C THR A 666 25.33 -21.63 4.26
N CYS A 667 25.73 -22.27 5.37
CA CYS A 667 24.78 -22.89 6.30
C CYS A 667 23.99 -21.84 7.08
N VAL A 668 24.69 -20.89 7.72
CA VAL A 668 24.06 -19.86 8.54
C VAL A 668 23.19 -18.93 7.69
N ASP A 669 23.70 -18.54 6.53
CA ASP A 669 22.96 -17.66 5.62
C ASP A 669 21.71 -18.35 5.07
N ALA A 670 21.76 -19.65 4.80
CA ALA A 670 20.64 -20.45 4.33
C ALA A 670 19.51 -20.53 5.36
N TYR A 671 19.78 -20.97 6.58
CA TYR A 671 18.72 -21.07 7.57
C TYR A 671 18.17 -19.70 8.01
N ASN A 672 18.99 -18.64 8.00
CA ASN A 672 18.51 -17.28 8.28
C ASN A 672 17.47 -16.79 7.27
N LEU A 673 17.50 -17.24 6.01
CA LEU A 673 16.41 -16.95 5.06
C LEU A 673 15.07 -17.55 5.52
N VAL A 674 15.08 -18.79 6.02
CA VAL A 674 13.90 -19.46 6.56
C VAL A 674 13.40 -18.75 7.82
N VAL A 675 14.32 -18.39 8.72
CA VAL A 675 14.03 -17.63 9.95
C VAL A 675 13.30 -16.31 9.62
N MET A 676 13.78 -15.58 8.64
CA MET A 676 13.13 -14.32 8.22
C MET A 676 11.79 -14.53 7.54
N LYS A 677 11.69 -15.54 6.68
CA LYS A 677 10.48 -15.89 5.93
C LYS A 677 9.36 -16.33 6.85
N ASN A 678 9.65 -17.29 7.73
CA ASN A 678 8.67 -17.92 8.60
C ASN A 678 8.50 -17.19 9.94
N ARG A 679 9.43 -16.27 10.28
CA ARG A 679 9.48 -15.55 11.56
C ARG A 679 9.60 -16.48 12.78
N ILE A 680 10.18 -17.65 12.55
CA ILE A 680 10.41 -18.69 13.55
C ILE A 680 11.92 -18.84 13.72
N SER A 681 12.36 -18.84 14.98
CA SER A 681 13.76 -18.93 15.33
C SER A 681 14.33 -20.30 15.00
N ALA A 682 15.53 -20.35 14.46
CA ALA A 682 16.29 -21.54 14.19
C ALA A 682 17.80 -21.30 14.41
N GLY A 683 18.51 -22.34 14.78
CA GLY A 683 19.95 -22.37 14.93
C GLY A 683 20.53 -23.67 14.39
N ALA A 684 21.76 -23.61 13.93
CA ALA A 684 22.57 -24.77 13.56
C ALA A 684 23.93 -24.72 14.26
N PHE A 685 24.38 -25.86 14.75
CA PHE A 685 25.55 -25.98 15.58
C PHE A 685 26.45 -27.14 15.09
N ASP A 686 27.74 -27.02 15.30
CA ASP A 686 28.71 -28.07 15.03
C ASP A 686 28.55 -29.24 16.01
N PHE A 687 28.02 -30.38 15.51
CA PHE A 687 27.67 -31.55 16.31
C PHE A 687 28.85 -32.14 17.07
N ASP A 688 30.06 -32.08 16.48
CA ASP A 688 31.24 -32.69 17.03
C ASP A 688 31.88 -31.84 18.15
N GLN A 689 31.35 -30.66 18.44
CA GLN A 689 31.75 -29.76 19.51
C GLN A 689 30.93 -29.91 20.80
N PHE A 690 29.99 -30.86 20.83
CA PHE A 690 29.14 -31.10 22.01
C PHE A 690 29.64 -32.21 22.90
N GLU A 691 29.48 -32.00 24.19
CA GLU A 691 29.47 -33.07 25.20
C GLU A 691 28.01 -33.37 25.58
N PHE A 692 27.48 -34.42 25.00
CA PHE A 692 26.06 -34.79 25.13
C PHE A 692 25.76 -35.36 26.55
N PRO A 693 24.47 -35.31 27.01
CA PRO A 693 23.30 -34.81 26.34
C PRO A 693 23.22 -33.26 26.35
N THR A 694 22.50 -32.71 25.37
CA THR A 694 22.08 -31.33 25.39
C THR A 694 20.71 -31.16 26.03
N ILE A 695 20.49 -30.04 26.71
CA ILE A 695 19.24 -29.76 27.42
C ILE A 695 18.83 -28.30 27.31
N LEU A 696 17.55 -28.07 27.05
CA LEU A 696 16.91 -26.76 27.15
C LEU A 696 16.41 -26.54 28.57
N LYS A 697 16.93 -25.51 29.27
CA LYS A 697 16.57 -25.22 30.67
C LYS A 697 16.75 -23.74 31.01
N GLU A 698 16.26 -23.36 32.20
CA GLU A 698 16.57 -22.07 32.81
C GLU A 698 17.98 -22.08 33.45
N ALA A 699 18.72 -21.00 33.26
CA ALA A 699 19.97 -20.78 33.95
C ALA A 699 19.75 -20.57 35.44
N LYS A 700 20.69 -21.12 36.27
CA LYS A 700 20.67 -20.97 37.72
C LYS A 700 21.22 -19.61 38.17
N GLY A 701 21.92 -18.92 37.26
CA GLY A 701 22.65 -17.66 37.48
C GLY A 701 24.11 -17.93 37.87
N GLY A 702 25.02 -17.13 37.28
CA GLY A 702 26.47 -17.25 37.42
C GLY A 702 27.14 -18.13 36.37
N GLU A 703 26.38 -18.81 35.51
CA GLU A 703 26.92 -19.54 34.36
C GLU A 703 27.45 -18.54 33.32
N ASN A 704 28.57 -18.86 32.69
CA ASN A 704 29.23 -17.99 31.73
C ASN A 704 29.15 -18.57 30.33
N ILE A 705 28.77 -17.72 29.35
CA ILE A 705 28.75 -18.07 27.93
C ILE A 705 29.61 -17.10 27.12
N LYS A 706 30.55 -17.62 26.33
CA LYS A 706 31.33 -16.82 25.39
C LYS A 706 30.65 -16.85 24.03
N VAL A 707 29.88 -15.81 23.73
CA VAL A 707 29.12 -15.72 22.49
C VAL A 707 29.93 -15.22 21.31
N ILE A 708 29.46 -15.49 20.10
CA ILE A 708 30.05 -14.98 18.86
C ILE A 708 30.02 -13.46 18.86
N GLY A 709 31.15 -12.81 18.56
CA GLY A 709 31.29 -11.36 18.43
C GLY A 709 31.57 -10.60 19.72
N GLU A 710 31.66 -11.28 20.88
CA GLU A 710 32.06 -10.67 22.16
C GLU A 710 33.45 -11.15 22.58
N ASN A 711 34.22 -10.25 23.19
CA ASN A 711 35.55 -10.57 23.68
C ASN A 711 35.52 -11.26 25.05
N ASP A 712 34.62 -10.82 25.91
CA ASP A 712 34.46 -11.32 27.27
C ASP A 712 33.26 -12.25 27.40
N PRO A 713 33.28 -13.26 28.26
CA PRO A 713 32.13 -14.09 28.57
C PRO A 713 31.00 -13.27 29.19
N ILE A 714 29.74 -13.62 28.82
CA ILE A 714 28.53 -13.06 29.41
C ILE A 714 28.07 -13.96 30.54
N GLU A 715 27.88 -13.41 31.73
CA GLU A 715 27.26 -14.12 32.86
C GLU A 715 25.74 -14.17 32.69
N LEU A 716 25.18 -15.39 32.70
CA LEU A 716 23.75 -15.62 32.62
C LEU A 716 23.06 -15.30 33.95
N LYS A 717 21.88 -14.69 33.87
CA LYS A 717 21.05 -14.43 35.04
C LYS A 717 20.12 -15.62 35.31
N LYS A 718 19.76 -15.78 36.58
CA LYS A 718 18.79 -16.79 37.00
C LYS A 718 17.47 -16.59 36.23
N GLY A 719 16.99 -17.68 35.60
CA GLY A 719 15.72 -17.69 34.84
C GLY A 719 15.86 -17.35 33.35
N GLU A 720 17.04 -16.97 32.87
CA GLU A 720 17.30 -16.88 31.43
C GLU A 720 17.27 -18.28 30.80
N VAL A 721 16.49 -18.45 29.73
CA VAL A 721 16.31 -19.74 29.07
C VAL A 721 17.43 -19.97 28.06
N CYS A 722 18.16 -21.03 28.23
CA CYS A 722 19.36 -21.33 27.44
C CYS A 722 19.45 -22.82 27.13
N TYR A 723 20.18 -23.14 26.07
CA TYR A 723 20.55 -24.49 25.74
C TYR A 723 21.93 -24.79 26.36
N PHE A 724 22.03 -25.95 26.98
CA PHE A 724 23.25 -26.44 27.67
C PHE A 724 23.65 -27.79 27.13
N ASP A 725 24.97 -28.06 27.14
CA ASP A 725 25.55 -29.40 27.13
C ASP A 725 26.32 -29.60 28.42
N GLN A 726 27.09 -30.66 28.54
CA GLN A 726 27.88 -30.97 29.75
C GLN A 726 29.00 -29.91 29.99
N ASN A 727 29.45 -29.20 28.94
CA ASN A 727 30.47 -28.15 29.02
C ASN A 727 29.86 -26.77 29.34
N GLY A 728 28.58 -26.62 29.47
CA GLY A 728 27.88 -25.37 29.81
C GLY A 728 26.96 -24.84 28.74
N PRO A 729 26.56 -23.58 28.84
CA PRO A 729 25.61 -23.01 27.89
C PRO A 729 26.20 -22.86 26.48
N TYR A 730 25.43 -23.23 25.43
CA TYR A 730 25.86 -23.07 24.04
C TYR A 730 24.99 -22.14 23.23
N ASN A 731 23.81 -21.78 23.72
CA ASN A 731 22.93 -20.76 23.14
C ASN A 731 22.21 -20.06 24.29
N MET A 732 22.03 -18.72 24.19
CA MET A 732 21.36 -17.92 25.21
C MET A 732 20.05 -17.33 24.72
N ASP A 733 19.13 -17.09 25.68
CA ASP A 733 17.85 -16.39 25.49
C ASP A 733 17.02 -17.01 24.36
N TYR A 734 16.88 -18.34 24.36
CA TYR A 734 16.06 -19.02 23.37
C TYR A 734 16.41 -18.60 21.94
N ASN A 735 17.67 -18.80 21.58
CA ASN A 735 18.29 -18.51 20.29
C ASN A 735 18.49 -16.99 19.97
N PHE A 736 18.92 -16.24 20.98
CA PHE A 736 19.39 -14.88 20.75
C PHE A 736 20.81 -14.84 20.19
N ARG A 737 21.76 -15.58 20.82
CA ARG A 737 23.17 -15.70 20.42
C ARG A 737 23.77 -17.04 20.77
N ASP A 738 24.62 -17.52 19.88
CA ASP A 738 25.31 -18.80 19.98
C ASP A 738 26.67 -18.65 20.66
N ALA A 739 27.08 -19.69 21.38
CA ALA A 739 28.43 -19.79 21.88
C ALA A 739 29.44 -19.98 20.74
N LYS A 740 30.61 -19.37 20.88
CA LYS A 740 31.68 -19.48 19.89
C LYS A 740 32.15 -20.92 19.69
N ARG A 741 32.14 -21.75 20.76
CA ARG A 741 32.68 -23.12 20.75
C ARG A 741 31.87 -24.09 19.87
N THR A 742 30.55 -23.92 19.78
CA THR A 742 29.63 -24.77 18.99
C THR A 742 29.24 -24.16 17.68
N SER A 743 29.86 -23.03 17.28
CA SER A 743 29.51 -22.33 16.06
C SER A 743 29.91 -23.12 14.82
N VAL A 744 29.03 -23.08 13.80
CA VAL A 744 29.28 -23.70 12.50
C VAL A 744 30.38 -22.97 11.75
N THR A 745 31.38 -23.74 11.31
CA THR A 745 32.55 -23.26 10.53
C THR A 745 32.62 -23.96 9.16
N LYS A 746 33.60 -23.58 8.34
CA LYS A 746 33.85 -24.28 7.06
C LYS A 746 34.32 -25.74 7.26
N ASP A 747 34.81 -26.09 8.45
CA ASP A 747 35.35 -27.40 8.78
C ASP A 747 34.28 -28.33 9.38
N THR A 748 33.12 -27.80 9.74
CA THR A 748 31.96 -28.55 10.26
C THR A 748 31.43 -29.52 9.22
N LYS A 749 31.24 -30.79 9.61
CA LYS A 749 30.71 -31.85 8.76
C LYS A 749 29.38 -32.37 9.24
N LYS A 750 29.09 -32.23 10.53
CA LYS A 750 27.84 -32.71 11.13
C LYS A 750 27.18 -31.59 11.92
N LEU A 751 25.86 -31.47 11.74
CA LEU A 751 25.04 -30.40 12.32
C LEU A 751 24.02 -30.94 13.32
N LEU A 752 23.87 -30.22 14.44
CA LEU A 752 22.66 -30.24 15.26
C LEU A 752 21.85 -28.98 14.93
N ILE A 753 20.60 -29.14 14.57
CA ILE A 753 19.68 -28.04 14.17
C ILE A 753 18.54 -27.98 15.18
N ASN A 754 18.23 -26.76 15.66
CA ASN A 754 17.08 -26.48 16.51
C ASN A 754 16.15 -25.50 15.78
N VAL A 755 14.84 -25.72 15.90
CA VAL A 755 13.78 -24.78 15.46
C VAL A 755 12.80 -24.59 16.61
N GLU A 756 12.57 -23.33 17.04
CA GLU A 756 11.88 -23.06 18.30
C GLU A 756 10.47 -22.50 18.11
N GLY A 757 9.48 -23.19 18.68
CA GLY A 757 8.12 -22.69 18.83
C GLY A 757 7.75 -22.47 20.29
N ILE A 758 7.04 -21.35 20.54
CA ILE A 758 6.54 -20.97 21.86
C ILE A 758 5.24 -20.18 21.72
N ASN A 759 4.38 -20.23 22.73
CA ASN A 759 3.12 -19.50 22.83
C ASN A 759 2.17 -19.76 21.65
N SER A 760 1.98 -18.81 20.74
CA SER A 760 1.06 -18.92 19.62
C SER A 760 1.66 -19.59 18.37
N ILE A 761 2.93 -20.04 18.44
CA ILE A 761 3.57 -20.78 17.35
C ILE A 761 3.16 -22.25 17.49
N SER A 762 2.46 -22.77 16.47
CA SER A 762 1.96 -24.14 16.50
C SER A 762 3.04 -25.17 16.15
N ARG A 763 2.78 -26.44 16.47
CA ARG A 763 3.64 -27.57 16.10
C ARG A 763 3.84 -27.63 14.58
N GLU A 764 2.78 -27.46 13.80
CA GLU A 764 2.81 -27.51 12.34
C GLU A 764 3.70 -26.40 11.76
N GLN A 765 3.72 -25.22 12.39
CA GLN A 765 4.62 -24.12 11.98
C GLN A 765 6.09 -24.47 12.26
N VAL A 766 6.37 -25.12 13.38
CA VAL A 766 7.73 -25.60 13.73
C VAL A 766 8.18 -26.70 12.77
N GLU A 767 7.32 -27.69 12.49
CA GLU A 767 7.60 -28.78 11.55
C GLU A 767 7.86 -28.27 10.14
N LYS A 768 7.02 -27.36 9.64
CA LYS A 768 7.21 -26.71 8.35
C LYS A 768 8.55 -25.97 8.30
N SER A 769 8.86 -25.21 9.35
CA SER A 769 10.13 -24.46 9.41
C SER A 769 11.33 -25.40 9.49
N LEU A 770 11.25 -26.48 10.25
CA LEU A 770 12.31 -27.50 10.33
C LEU A 770 12.55 -28.14 8.96
N LYS A 771 11.49 -28.52 8.26
CA LYS A 771 11.58 -29.06 6.90
C LYS A 771 12.24 -28.08 5.92
N GLU A 772 11.80 -26.82 5.93
CA GLU A 772 12.38 -25.77 5.07
C GLU A 772 13.85 -25.49 5.42
N VAL A 773 14.24 -25.54 6.71
CA VAL A 773 15.63 -25.38 7.14
C VAL A 773 16.49 -26.55 6.63
N ILE A 774 16.01 -27.78 6.78
CA ILE A 774 16.69 -28.98 6.25
C ILE A 774 16.88 -28.85 4.73
N ASP A 775 15.81 -28.56 4.00
CA ASP A 775 15.82 -28.49 2.53
C ASP A 775 16.78 -27.41 2.01
N ILE A 776 16.80 -26.24 2.64
CA ILE A 776 17.68 -25.15 2.21
C ILE A 776 19.16 -25.44 2.55
N ILE A 777 19.44 -26.07 3.69
CA ILE A 777 20.78 -26.49 4.03
C ILE A 777 21.26 -27.57 3.05
N GLN A 778 20.44 -28.58 2.75
CA GLN A 778 20.74 -29.59 1.75
C GLN A 778 21.00 -28.98 0.38
N LYS A 779 20.21 -28.00 -0.02
CA LYS A 779 20.38 -27.30 -1.32
C LYS A 779 21.73 -26.61 -1.44
N TYR A 780 22.22 -25.94 -0.39
CA TYR A 780 23.42 -25.09 -0.46
C TYR A 780 24.67 -25.67 0.19
N CYS A 781 24.48 -26.66 1.10
CA CYS A 781 25.58 -27.30 1.81
C CYS A 781 25.63 -28.83 1.56
N GLY A 782 24.63 -29.42 0.90
CA GLY A 782 24.55 -30.88 0.81
C GLY A 782 24.27 -31.53 2.16
N GLY A 783 24.71 -32.77 2.30
CA GLY A 783 24.52 -33.59 3.51
C GLY A 783 23.22 -34.39 3.54
N GLU A 784 23.19 -35.39 4.40
CA GLU A 784 22.04 -36.27 4.61
C GLU A 784 21.47 -36.10 6.01
N VAL A 785 20.13 -36.25 6.12
CA VAL A 785 19.45 -36.21 7.41
C VAL A 785 19.61 -37.56 8.09
N ILE A 786 20.27 -37.58 9.24
CA ILE A 786 20.44 -38.79 10.07
C ILE A 786 19.16 -39.06 10.87
N THR A 787 18.64 -37.99 11.49
CA THR A 787 17.36 -38.07 12.23
C THR A 787 16.77 -36.67 12.32
N ALA A 788 15.46 -36.62 12.38
CA ALA A 788 14.73 -35.39 12.65
C ALA A 788 13.43 -35.69 13.38
N GLY A 789 12.99 -34.78 14.24
CA GLY A 789 11.79 -35.01 15.06
C GLY A 789 11.40 -33.78 15.86
N ILE A 790 10.31 -33.89 16.58
CA ILE A 790 9.75 -32.83 17.42
C ILE A 790 9.82 -33.24 18.89
N VAL A 791 10.41 -32.37 19.70
CA VAL A 791 10.31 -32.46 21.17
C VAL A 791 9.26 -31.48 21.64
N LYS A 792 8.32 -31.95 22.41
CA LYS A 792 7.22 -31.13 22.95
C LYS A 792 7.24 -31.20 24.46
N ALA A 793 7.03 -30.06 25.10
CA ALA A 793 6.80 -30.04 26.54
C ALA A 793 5.64 -30.97 26.88
N LYS A 794 5.81 -31.84 27.85
CA LYS A 794 4.76 -32.77 28.30
C LYS A 794 3.66 -31.99 29.03
N LYS A 795 2.41 -32.22 28.64
CA LYS A 795 1.26 -31.61 29.32
C LYS A 795 1.14 -32.11 30.75
#